data_9ca80c17ee98ae2a7331c08a6cde15cf
#
_entry.id   9ca80c17ee98ae2a7331c08a6cde15cf
#
_cell.length_a   1.000
_cell.length_b   1.000
_cell.length_c   1.000
_cell.angle_alpha   90.00
_cell.angle_beta   90.00
_cell.angle_gamma   90.00
#
_symmetry.space_group_name_H-M   'P 1'
#
loop_
_entity.id
_entity.type
_entity.pdbx_description
1 polymer ?
#
loop_
_entity_poly.entity_id
_entity_poly.type
_entity_poly.pdbx_seq_one_letter_code
_entity_poly.pdbx_strand_id
1 'polypeptide(L)'
;TRKNTTRKNTTRKNTTRKKIKITQGLIKREDSLIDPKCVSLKPFQAKFEKQFSKSLVKSNQSFKKKIARQLLQQFAPTRLSPKNDFYNYINYMWLKNLEVSDKQKYIVQFDDFRLVQDRVYQELDQHIMDYIKSNKNRLSTELKNFRTSVVNMNTKENSRKLALKHVDYVNEMCNSNDENKLWQLLGHINSDEMIASSAPFVWSIAPNEKQSTNYCSYIYPHSFSILDINVYFDKSSYANNYKSEFRKHCKKLFDTLLGKGNHNFNPNDVLDVEIELIYTYDCKGVMETKGNYNKVTKNEAMDKYGFNWEELTKALGYKTAPSFFVTSSLEYLNCATKIMKEKWNSEKWKTYWVWIFLRQIARVTRDWEEITYKFHGEFQRGQEKINYSDSVSASLYMSVPFNTFLTNQYLKNHKNPKALLYVKTLCEDLKIVFMRIIKRNKWLSPKTKKYALLKLKNIEFVIGHMAKLREDPLLGYTTNLYDNMKKIHTWRHKRFIELDGKPTIDIPLMDWSAYPVKMAGNQAYVVNASYTPAKNSIFINLGYIQKPFIDMDERGIEYNLANIGFTIGHELSHALDDWGSKYDDKGNLYDWWTPKDKKIFKKMQNEVTSQYTEFAKRDKIIYDAAIGIGENMADISAMAIVDEYLRDFQEKNNTLPAIRSLSYEALYTYYAFQMKQQLATNALAAQLKTNPHALDKYRTNIPLSRSQIFRALFNIKKGDKMWWNNTNTIW
;
A
#
# COMPACT_ATOMS: atom_id res chain seq x y z
N THR A 1 44.60 -48.29 6.23
CA THR A 1 44.72 -46.87 5.87
C THR A 1 44.65 -46.58 4.38
N ARG A 2 43.62 -47.03 3.69
CA ARG A 2 43.31 -46.61 2.28
C ARG A 2 41.86 -46.96 1.95
N LYS A 3 40.89 -46.28 2.57
CA LYS A 3 39.46 -46.44 2.17
C LYS A 3 38.56 -45.22 2.43
N ASN A 4 39.08 -43.99 2.59
CA ASN A 4 38.22 -42.83 2.90
C ASN A 4 38.29 -41.64 1.93
N THR A 5 38.91 -41.80 0.74
CA THR A 5 39.06 -40.70 -0.23
C THR A 5 38.10 -40.74 -1.43
N THR A 6 37.39 -41.85 -1.63
CA THR A 6 36.53 -42.00 -2.83
C THR A 6 35.06 -41.62 -2.65
N ARG A 7 34.58 -41.43 -1.42
CA ARG A 7 33.17 -41.03 -1.19
C ARG A 7 32.87 -39.52 -1.22
N LYS A 8 33.88 -38.66 -1.05
CA LYS A 8 33.68 -37.19 -1.11
C LYS A 8 33.59 -36.63 -2.52
N ASN A 9 34.17 -37.28 -3.52
CA ASN A 9 34.13 -36.77 -4.90
C ASN A 9 32.85 -37.13 -5.68
N THR A 10 32.14 -38.18 -5.30
CA THR A 10 30.86 -38.53 -5.95
C THR A 10 29.69 -37.66 -5.52
N THR A 11 29.68 -37.18 -4.28
CA THR A 11 28.62 -36.26 -3.80
C THR A 11 28.75 -34.84 -4.38
N ARG A 12 29.98 -34.37 -4.60
CA ARG A 12 30.23 -33.06 -5.24
C ARG A 12 29.86 -33.04 -6.74
N LYS A 13 30.10 -34.14 -7.46
CA LYS A 13 29.75 -34.27 -8.89
C LYS A 13 28.21 -34.36 -9.08
N ASN A 14 27.49 -35.01 -8.18
CA ASN A 14 26.04 -35.14 -8.28
C ASN A 14 25.30 -33.85 -7.92
N THR A 15 25.82 -33.02 -7.01
CA THR A 15 25.22 -31.70 -6.70
C THR A 15 25.46 -30.68 -7.82
N THR A 16 26.61 -30.72 -8.47
CA THR A 16 26.91 -29.85 -9.63
C THR A 16 26.09 -30.26 -10.86
N ARG A 17 25.92 -31.57 -11.12
CA ARG A 17 25.04 -32.04 -12.20
C ARG A 17 23.54 -31.75 -11.94
N LYS A 18 23.05 -31.84 -10.70
CA LYS A 18 21.67 -31.43 -10.38
C LYS A 18 21.46 -29.92 -10.54
N LYS A 19 22.43 -29.09 -10.15
CA LYS A 19 22.34 -27.62 -10.38
C LYS A 19 22.36 -27.28 -11.88
N ILE A 20 23.16 -27.94 -12.66
CA ILE A 20 23.24 -27.74 -14.13
C ILE A 20 21.94 -28.22 -14.82
N LYS A 21 21.34 -29.35 -14.37
CA LYS A 21 20.06 -29.81 -14.91
C LYS A 21 18.88 -28.88 -14.56
N ILE A 22 18.88 -28.28 -13.37
CA ILE A 22 17.85 -27.31 -12.98
C ILE A 22 17.98 -26.02 -13.79
N THR A 23 19.21 -25.54 -14.01
CA THR A 23 19.47 -24.36 -14.86
C THR A 23 19.16 -24.62 -16.33
N GLN A 24 19.48 -25.79 -16.85
CA GLN A 24 19.12 -26.17 -18.23
C GLN A 24 17.60 -26.38 -18.41
N GLY A 25 16.91 -26.89 -17.39
CA GLY A 25 15.44 -26.98 -17.39
C GLY A 25 14.76 -25.62 -17.39
N LEU A 26 15.29 -24.64 -16.65
CA LEU A 26 14.84 -23.25 -16.63
C LEU A 26 15.09 -22.57 -17.98
N ILE A 27 16.28 -22.74 -18.57
CA ILE A 27 16.64 -22.19 -19.88
C ILE A 27 15.70 -22.72 -20.98
N LYS A 28 15.41 -24.03 -21.00
CA LYS A 28 14.43 -24.60 -21.95
C LYS A 28 13.00 -24.09 -21.76
N ARG A 29 12.62 -23.80 -20.52
CA ARG A 29 11.30 -23.22 -20.21
C ARG A 29 11.23 -21.76 -20.64
N GLU A 30 12.33 -21.02 -20.49
CA GLU A 30 12.46 -19.63 -20.95
C GLU A 30 12.43 -19.52 -22.48
N ASP A 31 13.05 -20.46 -23.21
CA ASP A 31 13.05 -20.46 -24.69
C ASP A 31 11.64 -20.67 -25.25
N SER A 32 10.78 -21.44 -24.59
CA SER A 32 9.37 -21.60 -24.96
C SER A 32 8.51 -20.33 -24.76
N LEU A 33 8.97 -19.36 -23.94
CA LEU A 33 8.30 -18.09 -23.70
C LEU A 33 8.53 -17.06 -24.81
N ILE A 34 9.50 -17.28 -25.69
CA ILE A 34 9.89 -16.37 -26.77
C ILE A 34 9.12 -16.68 -28.07
N ASP A 35 8.13 -17.57 -28.02
CA ASP A 35 7.26 -17.83 -29.17
C ASP A 35 6.58 -16.51 -29.58
N PRO A 36 6.80 -16.03 -30.82
CA PRO A 36 6.18 -14.82 -31.35
C PRO A 36 4.66 -14.82 -31.23
N LYS A 37 4.02 -16.00 -31.18
CA LYS A 37 2.58 -16.15 -30.97
C LYS A 37 2.11 -15.73 -29.58
N CYS A 38 2.97 -15.83 -28.55
CA CYS A 38 2.67 -15.39 -27.21
C CYS A 38 2.70 -13.86 -27.04
N VAL A 39 3.18 -13.12 -28.02
CA VAL A 39 3.36 -11.67 -27.99
C VAL A 39 2.50 -10.99 -29.10
N SER A 40 1.57 -11.71 -29.67
CA SER A 40 0.64 -11.22 -30.70
C SER A 40 -0.70 -10.86 -30.08
N LEU A 41 -1.18 -9.64 -30.28
CA LEU A 41 -2.52 -9.18 -29.88
C LEU A 41 -3.65 -9.79 -30.74
N LYS A 42 -3.31 -10.38 -31.89
CA LYS A 42 -4.26 -10.83 -32.90
C LYS A 42 -5.40 -11.72 -32.35
N PRO A 43 -5.15 -12.72 -31.48
CA PRO A 43 -6.23 -13.55 -30.91
C PRO A 43 -7.15 -12.78 -29.96
N PHE A 44 -6.61 -11.83 -29.21
CA PHE A 44 -7.35 -11.05 -28.21
C PHE A 44 -8.27 -10.02 -28.88
N GLN A 45 -7.78 -9.35 -29.91
CA GLN A 45 -8.56 -8.37 -30.63
C GLN A 45 -9.80 -8.95 -31.32
N ALA A 46 -9.68 -10.11 -31.91
CA ALA A 46 -10.84 -10.80 -32.48
C ALA A 46 -11.85 -11.17 -31.39
N LYS A 47 -11.38 -11.60 -30.21
CA LYS A 47 -12.21 -11.92 -29.06
C LYS A 47 -12.85 -10.66 -28.45
N PHE A 48 -12.10 -9.58 -28.37
CA PHE A 48 -12.53 -8.30 -27.86
C PHE A 48 -13.63 -7.70 -28.74
N GLU A 49 -13.45 -7.64 -30.05
CA GLU A 49 -14.45 -7.20 -31.00
C GLU A 49 -15.74 -8.04 -30.94
N LYS A 50 -15.62 -9.38 -30.91
CA LYS A 50 -16.76 -10.29 -30.88
C LYS A 50 -17.55 -10.17 -29.59
N GLN A 51 -16.92 -9.94 -28.45
CA GLN A 51 -17.55 -9.86 -27.13
C GLN A 51 -18.02 -8.46 -26.74
N PHE A 52 -17.32 -7.40 -27.20
CA PHE A 52 -17.49 -6.04 -26.71
C PHE A 52 -17.77 -4.99 -27.82
N SER A 53 -17.62 -5.37 -29.08
CA SER A 53 -17.70 -4.43 -30.22
C SER A 53 -18.99 -3.61 -30.28
N LYS A 54 -20.12 -4.16 -29.85
CA LYS A 54 -21.39 -3.45 -29.88
C LYS A 54 -21.49 -2.33 -28.84
N SER A 55 -20.83 -2.44 -27.70
CA SER A 55 -20.91 -1.46 -26.60
C SER A 55 -19.76 -0.45 -26.61
N LEU A 56 -18.55 -0.86 -27.00
CA LEU A 56 -17.35 -0.01 -26.95
C LEU A 56 -17.10 0.81 -28.20
N VAL A 57 -17.59 0.35 -29.36
CA VAL A 57 -17.40 0.99 -30.65
C VAL A 57 -18.55 1.94 -31.00
N LYS A 58 -19.71 1.76 -30.38
CA LYS A 58 -20.89 2.60 -30.59
C LYS A 58 -20.87 3.96 -29.92
N SER A 59 -19.84 4.33 -29.15
CA SER A 59 -19.77 5.68 -28.61
C SER A 59 -19.68 6.68 -29.81
N ASN A 60 -20.74 7.42 -29.96
CA ASN A 60 -20.94 8.33 -31.05
C ASN A 60 -19.77 9.32 -31.17
N GLN A 61 -19.10 9.39 -32.33
CA GLN A 61 -17.96 10.27 -32.56
C GLN A 61 -18.26 11.74 -32.23
N SER A 62 -19.51 12.17 -32.45
CA SER A 62 -19.94 13.53 -32.13
C SER A 62 -19.92 13.77 -30.61
N PHE A 63 -20.27 12.76 -29.81
CA PHE A 63 -20.27 12.83 -28.37
C PHE A 63 -18.85 12.83 -27.79
N LYS A 64 -17.95 11.96 -28.31
CA LYS A 64 -16.54 11.95 -27.95
C LYS A 64 -15.82 13.26 -28.25
N LYS A 65 -16.01 13.78 -29.46
CA LYS A 65 -15.47 15.08 -29.85
C LYS A 65 -16.09 16.23 -29.05
N LYS A 66 -17.39 16.14 -28.74
CA LYS A 66 -18.07 17.13 -27.91
C LYS A 66 -17.57 17.15 -26.47
N ILE A 67 -17.41 15.98 -25.82
CA ILE A 67 -16.87 15.91 -24.47
C ILE A 67 -15.40 16.35 -24.43
N ALA A 68 -14.55 15.83 -25.33
CA ALA A 68 -13.14 16.24 -25.38
C ALA A 68 -13.02 17.75 -25.66
N ARG A 69 -13.84 18.30 -26.60
CA ARG A 69 -13.87 19.74 -26.86
C ARG A 69 -14.51 20.55 -25.74
N GLN A 70 -15.53 20.05 -25.06
CA GLN A 70 -16.13 20.73 -23.91
C GLN A 70 -15.15 20.77 -22.74
N LEU A 71 -14.40 19.70 -22.49
CA LEU A 71 -13.34 19.70 -21.48
C LEU A 71 -12.19 20.63 -21.87
N LEU A 72 -11.85 20.73 -23.17
CA LEU A 72 -10.73 21.53 -23.65
C LEU A 72 -11.08 23.00 -23.93
N GLN A 73 -12.27 23.31 -24.44
CA GLN A 73 -12.60 24.66 -24.96
C GLN A 73 -13.38 25.55 -24.00
N GLN A 74 -14.13 25.00 -23.06
CA GLN A 74 -14.97 25.83 -22.19
C GLN A 74 -14.24 26.37 -20.97
N PHE A 75 -13.01 25.90 -20.66
CA PHE A 75 -12.58 25.96 -19.28
C PHE A 75 -11.14 26.40 -19.00
N ALA A 76 -10.23 26.38 -19.97
CA ALA A 76 -8.89 26.88 -19.74
C ALA A 76 -8.84 28.41 -19.94
N PRO A 77 -8.41 29.19 -18.94
CA PRO A 77 -8.06 30.58 -19.18
C PRO A 77 -7.05 30.67 -20.32
N THR A 78 -7.10 31.71 -21.13
CA THR A 78 -6.16 31.92 -22.25
C THR A 78 -4.69 31.82 -21.89
N ARG A 79 -4.36 32.02 -20.62
CA ARG A 79 -3.00 31.88 -20.05
C ARG A 79 -2.55 30.44 -19.76
N LEU A 80 -3.46 29.45 -19.73
CA LEU A 80 -3.11 28.05 -19.55
C LEU A 80 -2.83 27.38 -20.89
N SER A 81 -1.71 26.73 -21.01
CA SER A 81 -1.26 26.05 -22.21
C SER A 81 -0.95 24.59 -21.95
N PRO A 82 -1.39 23.65 -22.81
CA PRO A 82 -1.00 22.25 -22.68
C PRO A 82 0.51 22.02 -22.76
N LYS A 83 1.26 22.99 -23.32
CA LYS A 83 2.72 22.94 -23.43
C LYS A 83 3.44 23.22 -22.11
N ASN A 84 2.76 23.91 -21.19
CA ASN A 84 3.34 24.31 -19.92
C ASN A 84 2.89 23.44 -18.75
N ASP A 85 1.60 23.07 -18.74
CA ASP A 85 0.98 22.31 -17.64
C ASP A 85 -0.31 21.67 -18.14
N PHE A 86 -0.23 20.43 -18.58
CA PHE A 86 -1.38 19.72 -19.12
C PHE A 86 -2.40 19.34 -18.05
N TYR A 87 -1.93 19.01 -16.85
CA TYR A 87 -2.81 18.70 -15.73
C TYR A 87 -3.74 19.87 -15.40
N ASN A 88 -3.19 21.07 -15.17
CA ASN A 88 -3.99 22.26 -14.89
C ASN A 88 -4.79 22.70 -16.11
N TYR A 89 -4.28 22.53 -17.33
CA TYR A 89 -5.02 22.84 -18.54
C TYR A 89 -6.35 22.09 -18.63
N ILE A 90 -6.37 20.80 -18.25
CA ILE A 90 -7.57 19.97 -18.24
C ILE A 90 -8.41 20.20 -16.96
N ASN A 91 -7.80 20.31 -15.79
CA ASN A 91 -8.49 20.21 -14.50
C ASN A 91 -8.85 21.56 -13.89
N TYR A 92 -8.44 22.70 -14.48
CA TYR A 92 -8.60 24.02 -13.89
C TYR A 92 -10.01 24.33 -13.39
N MET A 93 -11.02 24.05 -14.21
CA MET A 93 -12.41 24.37 -13.86
C MET A 93 -12.97 23.45 -12.78
N TRP A 94 -12.59 22.17 -12.80
CA TRP A 94 -12.95 21.26 -11.72
C TRP A 94 -12.34 21.74 -10.40
N LEU A 95 -11.04 22.06 -10.39
CA LEU A 95 -10.34 22.57 -9.21
C LEU A 95 -10.95 23.88 -8.67
N LYS A 96 -11.33 24.77 -9.60
CA LYS A 96 -11.93 26.08 -9.23
C LYS A 96 -13.34 25.97 -8.67
N ASN A 97 -14.14 25.03 -9.17
CA ASN A 97 -15.56 24.91 -8.86
C ASN A 97 -15.88 23.74 -7.91
N LEU A 98 -14.86 23.11 -7.34
CA LEU A 98 -15.08 22.03 -6.38
C LEU A 98 -15.70 22.60 -5.10
N GLU A 99 -16.94 22.23 -4.84
CA GLU A 99 -17.63 22.48 -3.58
C GLU A 99 -17.64 21.19 -2.75
N VAL A 100 -17.13 21.28 -1.54
CA VAL A 100 -17.09 20.17 -0.59
C VAL A 100 -18.30 20.25 0.32
N SER A 101 -19.15 19.22 0.29
CA SER A 101 -20.30 19.16 1.18
C SER A 101 -19.86 19.05 2.65
N ASP A 102 -20.66 19.60 3.58
CA ASP A 102 -20.37 19.50 5.02
C ASP A 102 -20.21 18.06 5.51
N LYS A 103 -20.90 17.11 4.87
CA LYS A 103 -20.79 15.68 5.19
C LYS A 103 -19.44 15.08 4.83
N GLN A 104 -18.68 15.70 3.93
CA GLN A 104 -17.40 15.22 3.41
C GLN A 104 -16.18 16.01 3.91
N LYS A 105 -16.35 17.00 4.78
CA LYS A 105 -15.26 17.84 5.31
C LYS A 105 -14.20 17.08 6.13
N TYR A 106 -14.42 15.81 6.45
CA TYR A 106 -13.39 14.94 7.01
C TYR A 106 -12.39 14.41 5.95
N ILE A 107 -12.74 14.52 4.66
CA ILE A 107 -11.88 14.10 3.57
C ILE A 107 -10.87 15.21 3.30
N VAL A 108 -9.58 14.88 3.35
CA VAL A 108 -8.48 15.85 3.14
C VAL A 108 -7.92 15.83 1.73
N GLN A 109 -8.32 14.85 0.94
CA GLN A 109 -7.92 14.64 -0.45
C GLN A 109 -9.14 14.25 -1.26
N PHE A 110 -9.54 15.11 -2.20
CA PHE A 110 -10.68 14.90 -3.08
C PHE A 110 -10.18 14.39 -4.42
N ASP A 111 -10.54 13.16 -4.74
CA ASP A 111 -10.37 12.49 -6.02
C ASP A 111 -11.41 11.38 -6.16
N ASP A 112 -11.48 10.78 -7.34
CA ASP A 112 -12.49 9.76 -7.61
C ASP A 112 -12.34 8.51 -6.72
N PHE A 113 -11.10 8.13 -6.34
CA PHE A 113 -10.88 6.97 -5.46
C PHE A 113 -11.52 7.16 -4.08
N ARG A 114 -11.28 8.31 -3.43
CA ARG A 114 -11.80 8.61 -2.08
C ARG A 114 -13.30 8.82 -2.09
N LEU A 115 -13.82 9.52 -3.10
CA LEU A 115 -15.25 9.76 -3.22
C LEU A 115 -16.05 8.48 -3.48
N VAL A 116 -15.53 7.59 -4.31
CA VAL A 116 -16.17 6.30 -4.56
C VAL A 116 -16.04 5.39 -3.35
N GLN A 117 -14.88 5.35 -2.69
CA GLN A 117 -14.70 4.55 -1.48
C GLN A 117 -15.64 5.00 -0.34
N ASP A 118 -15.82 6.30 -0.17
CA ASP A 118 -16.77 6.85 0.82
C ASP A 118 -18.20 6.36 0.54
N ARG A 119 -18.65 6.43 -0.71
CA ARG A 119 -19.94 5.89 -1.13
C ARG A 119 -20.06 4.39 -0.86
N VAL A 120 -19.02 3.61 -1.18
CA VAL A 120 -19.00 2.15 -0.94
C VAL A 120 -19.15 1.85 0.55
N TYR A 121 -18.49 2.60 1.44
CA TYR A 121 -18.65 2.40 2.88
C TYR A 121 -20.09 2.66 3.34
N GLN A 122 -20.75 3.68 2.81
CA GLN A 122 -22.14 3.97 3.13
C GLN A 122 -23.08 2.86 2.62
N GLU A 123 -22.84 2.32 1.43
CA GLU A 123 -23.60 1.20 0.88
C GLU A 123 -23.41 -0.09 1.71
N LEU A 124 -22.20 -0.37 2.17
CA LEU A 124 -21.91 -1.53 3.02
C LEU A 124 -22.67 -1.45 4.37
N ASP A 125 -22.70 -0.28 5.00
CA ASP A 125 -23.46 -0.08 6.22
C ASP A 125 -24.96 -0.27 6.00
N GLN A 126 -25.48 0.20 4.87
CA GLN A 126 -26.87 -0.04 4.51
C GLN A 126 -27.17 -1.54 4.36
N HIS A 127 -26.27 -2.30 3.72
CA HIS A 127 -26.41 -3.76 3.61
C HIS A 127 -26.38 -4.47 4.97
N ILE A 128 -25.55 -4.00 5.90
CA ILE A 128 -25.53 -4.50 7.28
C ILE A 128 -26.90 -4.24 7.93
N MET A 129 -27.41 -3.03 7.83
CA MET A 129 -28.70 -2.65 8.43
C MET A 129 -29.87 -3.44 7.85
N ASP A 130 -29.90 -3.62 6.54
CA ASP A 130 -30.95 -4.40 5.86
C ASP A 130 -30.92 -5.87 6.26
N TYR A 131 -29.72 -6.45 6.37
CA TYR A 131 -29.55 -7.81 6.84
C TYR A 131 -30.06 -7.98 8.30
N ILE A 132 -29.70 -7.06 9.19
CA ILE A 132 -30.14 -7.08 10.59
C ILE A 132 -31.65 -7.01 10.70
N LYS A 133 -32.31 -6.19 9.87
CA LYS A 133 -33.78 -6.06 9.86
C LYS A 133 -34.46 -7.34 9.37
N SER A 134 -33.89 -7.98 8.34
CA SER A 134 -34.54 -9.08 7.63
C SER A 134 -34.26 -10.47 8.24
N ASN A 135 -33.30 -10.58 9.16
CA ASN A 135 -32.85 -11.85 9.70
C ASN A 135 -32.85 -11.88 11.24
N LYS A 136 -33.18 -13.05 11.81
CA LYS A 136 -33.20 -13.31 13.25
C LYS A 136 -32.28 -14.48 13.62
N ASN A 137 -31.04 -14.46 13.15
CA ASN A 137 -30.05 -15.50 13.39
C ASN A 137 -28.85 -14.97 14.20
N ARG A 138 -27.91 -15.86 14.54
CA ARG A 138 -26.69 -15.51 15.28
C ARG A 138 -25.90 -14.40 14.58
N LEU A 139 -25.70 -14.49 13.26
CA LEU A 139 -24.96 -13.50 12.49
C LEU A 139 -25.61 -12.11 12.58
N SER A 140 -26.93 -12.01 12.44
CA SER A 140 -27.63 -10.71 12.56
C SER A 140 -27.50 -10.09 13.96
N THR A 141 -27.45 -10.92 15.01
CA THR A 141 -27.20 -10.48 16.38
C THR A 141 -25.77 -9.98 16.57
N GLU A 142 -24.78 -10.71 16.06
CA GLU A 142 -23.37 -10.33 16.10
C GLU A 142 -23.10 -9.03 15.34
N LEU A 143 -23.65 -8.90 14.13
CA LEU A 143 -23.58 -7.68 13.31
C LEU A 143 -24.19 -6.48 14.05
N LYS A 144 -25.40 -6.64 14.62
CA LYS A 144 -26.10 -5.60 15.37
C LYS A 144 -25.27 -5.12 16.56
N ASN A 145 -24.79 -6.06 17.37
CA ASN A 145 -24.03 -5.72 18.57
C ASN A 145 -22.73 -5.00 18.23
N PHE A 146 -21.99 -5.53 17.24
CA PHE A 146 -20.73 -4.92 16.84
C PHE A 146 -20.93 -3.53 16.25
N ARG A 147 -21.89 -3.37 15.33
CA ARG A 147 -22.24 -2.05 14.76
C ARG A 147 -22.64 -1.05 15.84
N THR A 148 -23.48 -1.47 16.78
CA THR A 148 -23.89 -0.63 17.91
C THR A 148 -22.69 -0.20 18.74
N SER A 149 -21.73 -1.09 18.96
CA SER A 149 -20.50 -0.77 19.69
C SER A 149 -19.64 0.27 18.96
N VAL A 150 -19.57 0.22 17.63
CA VAL A 150 -18.82 1.21 16.82
C VAL A 150 -19.50 2.58 16.86
N VAL A 151 -20.82 2.63 16.69
CA VAL A 151 -21.57 3.89 16.71
C VAL A 151 -21.51 4.57 18.09
N ASN A 152 -21.61 3.80 19.16
CA ASN A 152 -21.56 4.33 20.52
C ASN A 152 -20.13 4.61 21.00
N MET A 153 -19.14 3.87 20.47
CA MET A 153 -17.75 3.85 20.94
C MET A 153 -17.62 3.57 22.44
N ASN A 154 -16.44 3.74 23.01
CA ASN A 154 -16.23 3.61 24.45
C ASN A 154 -16.66 4.88 25.18
N THR A 155 -17.20 4.74 26.38
CA THR A 155 -17.40 5.88 27.28
C THR A 155 -16.07 6.38 27.82
N LYS A 156 -16.03 7.65 28.18
CA LYS A 156 -14.87 8.29 28.82
C LYS A 156 -14.42 7.55 30.07
N GLU A 157 -15.38 7.17 30.92
CA GLU A 157 -15.10 6.46 32.16
C GLU A 157 -14.44 5.07 31.90
N ASN A 158 -14.96 4.31 30.94
CA ASN A 158 -14.39 3.00 30.59
C ASN A 158 -12.98 3.15 30.03
N SER A 159 -12.72 4.13 29.16
CA SER A 159 -11.39 4.38 28.63
C SER A 159 -10.40 4.80 29.73
N ARG A 160 -10.82 5.59 30.71
CA ARG A 160 -10.01 5.95 31.87
C ARG A 160 -9.67 4.74 32.72
N LYS A 161 -10.64 3.86 33.01
CA LYS A 161 -10.37 2.59 33.73
C LYS A 161 -9.35 1.73 33.01
N LEU A 162 -9.46 1.62 31.67
CA LEU A 162 -8.48 0.87 30.85
C LEU A 162 -7.11 1.53 30.88
N ALA A 163 -7.03 2.85 30.80
CA ALA A 163 -5.78 3.60 30.88
C ALA A 163 -5.08 3.39 32.21
N LEU A 164 -5.79 3.51 33.33
CA LEU A 164 -5.23 3.29 34.67
C LEU A 164 -4.76 1.83 34.85
N LYS A 165 -5.57 0.86 34.40
CA LYS A 165 -5.14 -0.55 34.42
C LYS A 165 -3.85 -0.80 33.65
N HIS A 166 -3.65 -0.11 32.50
CA HIS A 166 -2.41 -0.22 31.76
C HIS A 166 -1.23 0.43 32.49
N VAL A 167 -1.46 1.58 33.13
CA VAL A 167 -0.43 2.22 33.98
C VAL A 167 0.00 1.28 35.12
N ASP A 168 -0.96 0.67 35.81
CA ASP A 168 -0.66 -0.29 36.89
C ASP A 168 0.18 -1.46 36.36
N TYR A 169 -0.19 -2.01 35.21
CA TYR A 169 0.57 -3.09 34.57
C TYR A 169 2.02 -2.67 34.22
N VAL A 170 2.18 -1.48 33.60
CA VAL A 170 3.51 -0.95 33.28
C VAL A 170 4.34 -0.74 34.54
N ASN A 171 3.75 -0.19 35.62
CA ASN A 171 4.42 0.00 36.88
C ASN A 171 4.85 -1.34 37.51
N GLU A 172 3.98 -2.35 37.50
CA GLU A 172 4.31 -3.69 37.98
C GLU A 172 5.51 -4.29 37.24
N MET A 173 5.51 -4.19 35.91
CA MET A 173 6.62 -4.68 35.10
C MET A 173 7.91 -3.92 35.37
N CYS A 174 7.88 -2.58 35.33
CA CYS A 174 9.06 -1.73 35.43
C CYS A 174 9.64 -1.59 36.85
N ASN A 175 8.87 -1.88 37.87
CA ASN A 175 9.39 -1.90 39.26
C ASN A 175 10.24 -3.15 39.57
N SER A 176 10.34 -4.08 38.66
CA SER A 176 11.17 -5.26 38.73
C SER A 176 12.52 -5.02 38.06
N ASN A 177 13.61 -5.55 38.67
CA ASN A 177 14.94 -5.60 38.06
C ASN A 177 15.14 -6.87 37.20
N ASP A 178 14.12 -7.73 37.07
CA ASP A 178 14.17 -8.92 36.23
C ASP A 178 14.02 -8.55 34.74
N GLU A 179 15.08 -8.74 33.96
CA GLU A 179 15.09 -8.48 32.51
C GLU A 179 14.01 -9.26 31.78
N ASN A 180 13.56 -10.41 32.29
CA ASN A 180 12.48 -11.15 31.65
C ASN A 180 11.16 -10.35 31.61
N LYS A 181 10.96 -9.41 32.53
CA LYS A 181 9.81 -8.53 32.55
C LYS A 181 9.76 -7.60 31.34
N LEU A 182 10.92 -7.18 30.80
CA LEU A 182 10.99 -6.45 29.54
C LEU A 182 10.36 -7.26 28.38
N TRP A 183 10.75 -8.53 28.26
CA TRP A 183 10.26 -9.39 27.19
C TRP A 183 8.77 -9.73 27.36
N GLN A 184 8.32 -9.88 28.61
CA GLN A 184 6.90 -10.05 28.94
C GLN A 184 6.08 -8.80 28.57
N LEU A 185 6.59 -7.60 28.88
CA LEU A 185 5.95 -6.32 28.48
C LEU A 185 5.86 -6.19 26.96
N LEU A 186 6.96 -6.47 26.23
CA LEU A 186 6.97 -6.46 24.78
C LEU A 186 6.01 -7.48 24.17
N GLY A 187 5.96 -8.69 24.74
CA GLY A 187 5.00 -9.72 24.31
C GLY A 187 3.56 -9.30 24.52
N HIS A 188 3.25 -8.70 25.68
CA HIS A 188 1.93 -8.17 25.98
C HIS A 188 1.52 -7.07 24.97
N ILE A 189 2.42 -6.12 24.67
CA ILE A 189 2.17 -5.05 23.70
C ILE A 189 1.97 -5.64 22.30
N ASN A 190 2.81 -6.57 21.88
CA ASN A 190 2.71 -7.20 20.56
C ASN A 190 1.52 -8.16 20.39
N SER A 191 0.91 -8.61 21.48
CA SER A 191 -0.31 -9.42 21.43
C SER A 191 -1.59 -8.58 21.19
N ASP A 192 -1.51 -7.26 21.25
CA ASP A 192 -2.60 -6.34 20.94
C ASP A 192 -2.27 -5.52 19.69
N GLU A 193 -2.90 -5.84 18.54
CA GLU A 193 -2.67 -5.18 17.26
C GLU A 193 -2.89 -3.66 17.30
N MET A 194 -3.73 -3.14 18.22
CA MET A 194 -3.93 -1.70 18.35
C MET A 194 -2.64 -0.97 18.72
N ILE A 195 -1.84 -1.54 19.61
CA ILE A 195 -0.66 -0.89 20.18
C ILE A 195 0.66 -1.44 19.63
N ALA A 196 0.65 -2.64 19.06
CA ALA A 196 1.84 -3.34 18.58
C ALA A 196 2.69 -2.51 17.61
N SER A 197 2.08 -1.76 16.71
CA SER A 197 2.79 -0.92 15.72
C SER A 197 3.70 0.15 16.32
N SER A 198 3.51 0.48 17.60
CA SER A 198 4.30 1.46 18.34
C SER A 198 5.31 0.81 19.29
N ALA A 199 5.38 -0.53 19.36
CA ALA A 199 6.39 -1.22 20.14
C ALA A 199 7.77 -1.01 19.52
N PRO A 200 8.86 -0.83 20.31
CA PRO A 200 10.22 -0.73 19.77
C PRO A 200 10.60 -1.88 18.85
N PHE A 201 10.13 -3.08 19.15
CA PHE A 201 10.15 -4.23 18.28
C PHE A 201 8.73 -4.70 17.99
N VAL A 202 8.35 -4.67 16.72
CA VAL A 202 7.04 -5.11 16.24
C VAL A 202 7.15 -6.54 15.72
N TRP A 203 6.51 -7.46 16.43
CA TRP A 203 6.36 -8.83 15.95
C TRP A 203 5.21 -8.91 14.92
N SER A 204 5.44 -9.67 13.86
CA SER A 204 4.44 -9.92 12.84
C SER A 204 4.64 -11.28 12.19
N ILE A 205 3.58 -11.83 11.62
CA ILE A 205 3.61 -12.99 10.73
C ILE A 205 3.33 -12.54 9.31
N ALA A 206 4.25 -12.84 8.40
CA ALA A 206 4.12 -12.51 6.99
C ALA A 206 4.64 -13.66 6.12
N PRO A 207 4.29 -13.70 4.82
CA PRO A 207 4.92 -14.66 3.90
C PRO A 207 6.44 -14.54 3.96
N ASN A 208 7.11 -15.68 4.07
CA ASN A 208 8.57 -15.72 4.07
C ASN A 208 9.09 -15.31 2.69
N GLU A 209 9.80 -14.18 2.60
CA GLU A 209 10.29 -13.66 1.32
C GLU A 209 11.22 -14.62 0.57
N LYS A 210 11.85 -15.57 1.25
CA LYS A 210 12.67 -16.64 0.61
C LYS A 210 11.87 -17.89 0.25
N GLN A 211 10.67 -18.03 0.78
CA GLN A 211 9.76 -19.16 0.56
C GLN A 211 8.31 -18.67 0.72
N SER A 212 7.86 -17.88 -0.23
CA SER A 212 6.60 -17.11 -0.19
C SER A 212 5.32 -17.96 0.03
N THR A 213 5.41 -19.26 -0.15
CA THR A 213 4.31 -20.20 0.10
C THR A 213 4.02 -20.45 1.58
N ASN A 214 4.92 -20.04 2.48
CA ASN A 214 4.78 -20.26 3.92
C ASN A 214 4.94 -18.95 4.69
N TYR A 215 4.27 -18.84 5.83
CA TYR A 215 4.50 -17.76 6.77
C TYR A 215 5.77 -17.97 7.59
N CYS A 216 6.35 -16.87 8.09
CA CYS A 216 7.33 -16.91 9.16
C CYS A 216 7.22 -15.66 10.06
N SER A 217 7.82 -15.73 11.24
CA SER A 217 7.93 -14.60 12.15
C SER A 217 8.88 -13.53 11.63
N TYR A 218 8.48 -12.28 11.82
CA TYR A 218 9.27 -11.08 11.54
C TYR A 218 9.38 -10.22 12.80
N ILE A 219 10.52 -9.58 12.97
CA ILE A 219 10.74 -8.51 13.95
C ILE A 219 11.12 -7.25 13.17
N TYR A 220 10.22 -6.27 13.23
CA TYR A 220 10.39 -4.97 12.57
C TYR A 220 10.66 -3.86 13.57
N PRO A 221 11.35 -2.78 13.15
CA PRO A 221 11.35 -1.53 13.88
C PRO A 221 9.94 -0.95 13.99
N HIS A 222 9.70 -0.13 15.01
CA HIS A 222 8.41 0.52 15.22
C HIS A 222 8.14 1.69 14.26
N SER A 223 6.89 2.15 14.29
CA SER A 223 6.46 3.39 13.63
C SER A 223 6.55 4.57 14.59
N PHE A 224 7.29 5.62 14.23
CA PHE A 224 7.42 6.83 15.04
C PHE A 224 6.14 7.66 15.10
N SER A 225 5.96 8.42 16.16
CA SER A 225 4.80 9.30 16.33
C SER A 225 4.79 10.48 15.36
N ILE A 226 5.98 10.99 15.00
CA ILE A 226 6.17 12.01 13.98
C ILE A 226 6.70 11.32 12.72
N LEU A 227 5.92 11.38 11.64
CA LEU A 227 6.21 10.66 10.39
C LEU A 227 7.47 11.17 9.69
N ASP A 228 7.74 12.49 9.73
CA ASP A 228 8.97 13.06 9.19
C ASP A 228 10.08 13.04 10.26
N ILE A 229 10.96 12.05 10.16
CA ILE A 229 12.09 11.86 11.09
C ILE A 229 12.95 13.11 11.20
N ASN A 230 13.09 13.93 10.15
CA ASN A 230 13.88 15.15 10.20
C ASN A 230 13.37 16.14 11.24
N VAL A 231 12.06 16.14 11.53
CA VAL A 231 11.46 17.04 12.54
C VAL A 231 12.04 16.82 13.94
N TYR A 232 12.48 15.59 14.28
CA TYR A 232 13.09 15.31 15.59
C TYR A 232 14.38 16.10 15.78
N PHE A 233 15.18 16.29 14.73
CA PHE A 233 16.52 16.90 14.77
C PHE A 233 16.56 18.33 14.26
N ASP A 234 15.63 18.73 13.42
CA ASP A 234 15.57 20.06 12.83
C ASP A 234 15.23 21.12 13.90
N LYS A 235 15.92 22.27 13.80
CA LYS A 235 15.74 23.44 14.68
C LYS A 235 14.98 24.59 14.00
N SER A 236 14.43 24.36 12.80
CA SER A 236 13.59 25.34 12.11
C SER A 236 12.36 25.72 12.94
N SER A 237 11.78 26.87 12.64
CA SER A 237 10.52 27.31 13.27
C SER A 237 9.40 26.30 13.03
N TYR A 238 9.35 25.68 11.84
CA TYR A 238 8.39 24.63 11.50
C TYR A 238 8.55 23.41 12.42
N ALA A 239 9.74 22.85 12.52
CA ALA A 239 10.00 21.65 13.33
C ALA A 239 9.79 21.92 14.83
N ASN A 240 10.18 23.11 15.31
CA ASN A 240 9.95 23.49 16.70
C ASN A 240 8.46 23.65 17.01
N ASN A 241 7.69 24.25 16.10
CA ASN A 241 6.22 24.32 16.23
C ASN A 241 5.60 22.94 16.24
N TYR A 242 6.02 22.05 15.33
CA TYR A 242 5.51 20.68 15.25
C TYR A 242 5.74 19.91 16.56
N LYS A 243 6.97 19.94 17.08
CA LYS A 243 7.30 19.32 18.37
C LYS A 243 6.52 19.95 19.54
N SER A 244 6.26 21.25 19.51
CA SER A 244 5.43 21.93 20.50
C SER A 244 3.98 21.45 20.48
N GLU A 245 3.36 21.37 19.31
CA GLU A 245 1.99 20.87 19.15
C GLU A 245 1.89 19.39 19.53
N PHE A 246 2.91 18.58 19.20
CA PHE A 246 2.99 17.19 19.63
C PHE A 246 3.02 17.06 21.17
N ARG A 247 3.84 17.86 21.85
CA ARG A 247 3.90 17.86 23.34
C ARG A 247 2.56 18.28 23.97
N LYS A 248 1.91 19.29 23.39
CA LYS A 248 0.56 19.70 23.84
C LYS A 248 -0.45 18.56 23.69
N HIS A 249 -0.37 17.83 22.59
CA HIS A 249 -1.21 16.65 22.34
C HIS A 249 -0.95 15.57 23.38
N CYS A 250 0.30 15.18 23.62
CA CYS A 250 0.67 14.19 24.63
C CYS A 250 0.18 14.61 26.03
N LYS A 251 0.47 15.86 26.43
CA LYS A 251 0.04 16.39 27.73
C LYS A 251 -1.47 16.35 27.90
N LYS A 252 -2.20 16.82 26.90
CA LYS A 252 -3.67 16.82 26.95
C LYS A 252 -4.20 15.39 27.06
N LEU A 253 -3.58 14.44 26.38
CA LEU A 253 -3.96 13.04 26.40
C LEU A 253 -3.70 12.41 27.78
N PHE A 254 -2.54 12.64 28.38
CA PHE A 254 -2.23 12.21 29.75
C PHE A 254 -3.19 12.83 30.76
N ASP A 255 -3.35 14.16 30.77
CA ASP A 255 -4.21 14.87 31.70
C ASP A 255 -5.68 14.40 31.61
N THR A 256 -6.14 14.10 30.40
CA THR A 256 -7.54 13.73 30.18
C THR A 256 -7.82 12.28 30.55
N LEU A 257 -6.92 11.34 30.18
CA LEU A 257 -7.12 9.90 30.44
C LEU A 257 -6.70 9.47 31.86
N LEU A 258 -5.75 10.16 32.48
CA LEU A 258 -5.25 9.78 33.79
C LEU A 258 -5.73 10.73 34.90
N GLY A 259 -6.13 11.93 34.56
CA GLY A 259 -6.51 12.99 35.50
C GLY A 259 -5.38 13.99 35.71
N LYS A 260 -5.68 15.27 35.52
CA LYS A 260 -4.71 16.35 35.76
C LYS A 260 -4.23 16.36 37.22
N GLY A 261 -2.93 16.30 37.41
CA GLY A 261 -2.32 16.26 38.74
C GLY A 261 -2.22 14.86 39.37
N ASN A 262 -2.77 13.83 38.70
CA ASN A 262 -2.75 12.44 39.20
C ASN A 262 -1.66 11.59 38.51
N HIS A 263 -0.79 12.21 37.71
CA HIS A 263 0.34 11.54 37.04
C HIS A 263 1.53 12.47 36.89
N ASN A 264 2.71 11.90 36.72
CA ASN A 264 3.98 12.62 36.53
C ASN A 264 4.59 12.40 35.12
N PHE A 265 3.82 11.85 34.17
CA PHE A 265 4.31 11.58 32.81
C PHE A 265 4.61 12.88 32.07
N ASN A 266 5.85 12.95 31.54
CA ASN A 266 6.36 14.14 30.83
C ASN A 266 6.28 13.92 29.31
N PRO A 267 5.58 14.78 28.56
CA PRO A 267 5.54 14.70 27.09
C PRO A 267 6.90 14.70 26.38
N ASN A 268 7.93 15.28 26.99
CA ASN A 268 9.29 15.25 26.41
C ASN A 268 9.85 13.83 26.38
N ASP A 269 9.52 12.99 27.36
CA ASP A 269 10.04 11.63 27.44
C ASP A 269 9.68 10.80 26.21
N VAL A 270 8.50 11.01 25.63
CA VAL A 270 8.06 10.35 24.41
C VAL A 270 9.01 10.67 23.23
N LEU A 271 9.30 11.97 23.04
CA LEU A 271 10.23 12.39 21.99
C LEU A 271 11.65 11.90 22.24
N ASP A 272 12.09 11.93 23.50
CA ASP A 272 13.44 11.50 23.86
C ASP A 272 13.65 10.01 23.60
N VAL A 273 12.67 9.15 23.97
CA VAL A 273 12.73 7.72 23.69
C VAL A 273 12.70 7.44 22.18
N GLU A 274 11.86 8.14 21.45
CA GLU A 274 11.83 7.99 19.99
C GLU A 274 13.15 8.45 19.33
N ILE A 275 13.77 9.53 19.81
CA ILE A 275 15.12 9.96 19.37
C ILE A 275 16.16 8.89 19.69
N GLU A 276 16.16 8.32 20.92
CA GLU A 276 17.05 7.22 21.28
C GLU A 276 16.89 6.03 20.31
N LEU A 277 15.66 5.69 19.95
CA LEU A 277 15.37 4.60 19.01
C LEU A 277 15.76 4.97 17.57
N ILE A 278 15.62 6.22 17.13
CA ILE A 278 16.08 6.66 15.81
C ILE A 278 17.60 6.50 15.67
N TYR A 279 18.37 6.83 16.70
CA TYR A 279 19.82 6.65 16.68
C TYR A 279 20.27 5.19 16.56
N THR A 280 19.41 4.22 16.88
CA THR A 280 19.74 2.80 16.74
C THR A 280 19.77 2.30 15.30
N TYR A 281 19.28 3.08 14.35
CA TYR A 281 19.36 2.74 12.92
C TYR A 281 20.74 2.97 12.31
N ASP A 282 21.57 3.79 12.94
CA ASP A 282 22.94 4.10 12.49
C ASP A 282 23.88 4.10 13.71
N CYS A 283 23.94 2.96 14.40
CA CYS A 283 24.88 2.77 15.49
C CYS A 283 26.11 2.02 14.99
N LYS A 284 27.19 2.75 14.71
CA LYS A 284 28.42 2.22 14.13
C LYS A 284 29.03 1.07 14.96
N GLY A 285 29.41 0.01 14.28
CA GLY A 285 30.21 -1.08 14.85
C GLY A 285 29.57 -2.48 14.75
N VAL A 286 28.48 -2.64 14.03
CA VAL A 286 27.78 -3.90 13.95
C VAL A 286 27.55 -4.34 12.50
N MET A 287 27.75 -5.61 12.32
CA MET A 287 27.49 -6.46 11.16
C MET A 287 26.68 -5.84 10.01
N GLU A 288 27.24 -5.93 8.84
CA GLU A 288 26.64 -5.56 7.57
C GLU A 288 25.25 -6.19 7.41
N THR A 289 24.22 -5.35 7.34
CA THR A 289 22.85 -5.75 7.05
C THR A 289 22.77 -6.25 5.60
N LYS A 290 22.45 -7.50 5.42
CA LYS A 290 22.35 -8.14 4.09
C LYS A 290 21.03 -7.82 3.39
N GLY A 291 20.78 -6.55 3.08
CA GLY A 291 19.50 -6.08 2.55
C GLY A 291 18.40 -6.11 3.61
N ASN A 292 17.13 -6.18 3.17
CA ASN A 292 15.98 -6.14 4.09
C ASN A 292 15.57 -7.51 4.63
N TYR A 293 16.27 -8.58 4.25
CA TYR A 293 15.98 -9.94 4.71
C TYR A 293 17.17 -10.50 5.45
N ASN A 294 17.14 -10.46 6.77
CA ASN A 294 18.17 -11.01 7.63
C ASN A 294 17.54 -12.06 8.53
N LYS A 295 17.80 -13.33 8.23
CA LYS A 295 17.37 -14.47 9.05
C LYS A 295 18.25 -14.54 10.30
N VAL A 296 17.61 -14.52 11.46
CA VAL A 296 18.24 -14.63 12.78
C VAL A 296 17.71 -15.90 13.44
N THR A 297 18.58 -16.84 13.74
CA THR A 297 18.22 -18.05 14.48
C THR A 297 18.01 -17.75 15.97
N LYS A 298 17.28 -18.61 16.66
CA LYS A 298 17.02 -18.48 18.09
C LYS A 298 18.32 -18.28 18.92
N ASN A 299 19.35 -19.09 18.64
CA ASN A 299 20.63 -18.98 19.33
C ASN A 299 21.35 -17.66 18.99
N GLU A 300 21.42 -17.31 17.72
CA GLU A 300 22.02 -16.03 17.30
C GLU A 300 21.33 -14.82 17.90
N ALA A 301 20.02 -14.87 18.12
CA ALA A 301 19.28 -13.79 18.74
C ALA A 301 19.83 -13.47 20.14
N MET A 302 20.05 -14.49 20.95
CA MET A 302 20.62 -14.33 22.29
C MET A 302 22.12 -14.07 22.27
N ASP A 303 22.90 -14.95 21.61
CA ASP A 303 24.36 -14.94 21.70
C ASP A 303 25.00 -13.70 21.06
N LYS A 304 24.43 -13.22 19.94
CA LYS A 304 24.99 -12.07 19.20
C LYS A 304 24.34 -10.73 19.53
N TYR A 305 23.05 -10.73 19.82
CA TYR A 305 22.27 -9.50 19.95
C TYR A 305 21.70 -9.28 21.35
N GLY A 306 21.80 -10.29 22.25
CA GLY A 306 21.16 -10.25 23.58
C GLY A 306 19.63 -10.16 23.51
N PHE A 307 19.04 -10.51 22.36
CA PHE A 307 17.61 -10.48 22.11
C PHE A 307 16.98 -11.81 22.56
N ASN A 308 16.22 -11.77 23.65
CA ASN A 308 15.64 -12.98 24.24
C ASN A 308 14.37 -13.42 23.47
N TRP A 309 14.60 -14.10 22.35
CA TRP A 309 13.54 -14.61 21.50
C TRP A 309 12.64 -15.65 22.20
N GLU A 310 13.19 -16.43 23.11
CA GLU A 310 12.42 -17.44 23.85
C GLU A 310 11.40 -16.80 24.79
N GLU A 311 11.83 -15.86 25.65
CA GLU A 311 10.92 -15.19 26.58
C GLU A 311 9.90 -14.31 25.83
N LEU A 312 10.29 -13.61 24.74
CA LEU A 312 9.37 -12.87 23.93
C LEU A 312 8.29 -13.78 23.32
N THR A 313 8.68 -14.88 22.69
CA THR A 313 7.71 -15.79 22.04
C THR A 313 6.82 -16.52 23.05
N LYS A 314 7.35 -16.85 24.22
CA LYS A 314 6.56 -17.38 25.35
C LYS A 314 5.50 -16.36 25.79
N ALA A 315 5.88 -15.08 25.92
CA ALA A 315 4.95 -14.00 26.25
C ALA A 315 3.92 -13.73 25.15
N LEU A 316 4.27 -13.96 23.88
CA LEU A 316 3.34 -13.94 22.74
C LEU A 316 2.36 -15.13 22.77
N GLY A 317 2.65 -16.21 23.51
CA GLY A 317 1.79 -17.38 23.61
C GLY A 317 2.22 -18.61 22.79
N TYR A 318 3.45 -18.61 22.26
CA TYR A 318 4.00 -19.81 21.64
C TYR A 318 4.27 -20.91 22.69
N LYS A 319 3.96 -22.15 22.35
CA LYS A 319 4.34 -23.32 23.16
C LYS A 319 5.84 -23.62 23.05
N THR A 320 6.41 -23.38 21.88
CA THR A 320 7.83 -23.56 21.57
C THR A 320 8.24 -22.41 20.66
N ALA A 321 9.34 -21.74 21.01
CA ALA A 321 9.86 -20.63 20.20
C ALA A 321 10.18 -21.10 18.77
N PRO A 322 9.77 -20.34 17.73
CA PRO A 322 10.20 -20.60 16.36
C PRO A 322 11.73 -20.63 16.27
N SER A 323 12.28 -21.50 15.40
CA SER A 323 13.72 -21.68 15.24
C SER A 323 14.45 -20.43 14.73
N PHE A 324 13.73 -19.50 14.14
CA PHE A 324 14.26 -18.23 13.62
C PHE A 324 13.14 -17.20 13.45
N PHE A 325 13.54 -15.96 13.29
CA PHE A 325 12.74 -14.86 12.75
C PHE A 325 13.52 -14.11 11.67
N VAL A 326 12.86 -13.24 10.96
CA VAL A 326 13.46 -12.35 9.95
C VAL A 326 13.38 -10.90 10.42
N THR A 327 14.44 -10.12 10.20
CA THR A 327 14.46 -8.67 10.47
C THR A 327 15.00 -7.89 9.29
N SER A 328 14.55 -6.65 9.15
CA SER A 328 15.03 -5.73 8.11
C SER A 328 16.39 -5.13 8.43
N SER A 329 16.78 -5.03 9.70
CA SER A 329 18.04 -4.43 10.13
C SER A 329 18.64 -5.14 11.35
N LEU A 330 19.82 -5.71 11.16
CA LEU A 330 20.60 -6.32 12.26
C LEU A 330 21.17 -5.23 13.18
N GLU A 331 21.48 -4.07 12.64
CA GLU A 331 21.99 -2.95 13.40
C GLU A 331 20.94 -2.42 14.38
N TYR A 332 19.73 -2.18 13.90
CA TYR A 332 18.61 -1.83 14.77
C TYR A 332 18.36 -2.91 15.82
N LEU A 333 18.29 -4.18 15.41
CA LEU A 333 18.08 -5.29 16.35
C LEU A 333 19.09 -5.26 17.51
N ASN A 334 20.39 -5.10 17.19
CA ASN A 334 21.44 -5.06 18.21
C ASN A 334 21.35 -3.83 19.10
N CYS A 335 21.24 -2.65 18.50
CA CYS A 335 21.38 -1.41 19.26
C CYS A 335 20.12 -1.04 20.04
N ALA A 336 18.94 -1.30 19.46
CA ALA A 336 17.69 -1.13 20.20
C ALA A 336 17.57 -2.12 21.36
N THR A 337 18.04 -3.38 21.19
CA THR A 337 18.09 -4.34 22.28
C THR A 337 18.96 -3.82 23.45
N LYS A 338 20.16 -3.30 23.17
CA LYS A 338 21.05 -2.75 24.20
C LYS A 338 20.41 -1.60 24.96
N ILE A 339 19.90 -0.60 24.26
CA ILE A 339 19.26 0.57 24.87
C ILE A 339 18.05 0.14 25.72
N MET A 340 17.24 -0.77 25.21
CA MET A 340 16.09 -1.25 25.95
C MET A 340 16.50 -1.98 27.24
N LYS A 341 17.45 -2.90 27.18
CA LYS A 341 17.94 -3.61 28.37
C LYS A 341 18.48 -2.66 29.44
N GLU A 342 19.10 -1.55 29.03
CA GLU A 342 19.64 -0.55 29.94
C GLU A 342 18.59 0.38 30.54
N LYS A 343 17.50 0.68 29.80
CA LYS A 343 16.64 1.82 30.13
C LYS A 343 15.14 1.51 30.23
N TRP A 344 14.69 0.33 29.86
CA TRP A 344 13.27 -0.02 29.70
C TRP A 344 12.38 0.26 30.92
N ASN A 345 12.95 0.19 32.15
CA ASN A 345 12.26 0.42 33.41
C ASN A 345 12.49 1.82 33.99
N SER A 346 13.20 2.72 33.28
CA SER A 346 13.38 4.11 33.69
C SER A 346 12.06 4.90 33.59
N GLU A 347 11.93 5.97 34.37
CA GLU A 347 10.72 6.84 34.34
C GLU A 347 10.40 7.34 32.94
N LYS A 348 11.43 7.66 32.14
CA LYS A 348 11.29 8.07 30.76
C LYS A 348 10.65 6.98 29.88
N TRP A 349 11.11 5.75 30.01
CA TRP A 349 10.56 4.64 29.25
C TRP A 349 9.19 4.20 29.79
N LYS A 350 8.90 4.34 31.09
CA LYS A 350 7.54 4.15 31.62
C LYS A 350 6.55 5.11 30.95
N THR A 351 6.93 6.39 30.80
CA THR A 351 6.12 7.37 30.05
C THR A 351 5.84 6.88 28.65
N TYR A 352 6.83 6.35 27.94
CA TYR A 352 6.68 5.84 26.58
C TYR A 352 5.76 4.61 26.51
N TRP A 353 5.92 3.62 27.41
CA TRP A 353 5.04 2.44 27.47
C TRP A 353 3.58 2.82 27.71
N VAL A 354 3.34 3.81 28.56
CA VAL A 354 1.99 4.32 28.78
C VAL A 354 1.47 5.07 27.54
N TRP A 355 2.30 5.91 26.94
CA TRP A 355 1.95 6.68 25.74
C TRP A 355 1.43 5.80 24.59
N ILE A 356 2.10 4.73 24.25
CA ILE A 356 1.70 3.87 23.12
C ILE A 356 0.31 3.25 23.30
N PHE A 357 -0.14 3.04 24.52
CA PHE A 357 -1.51 2.59 24.81
C PHE A 357 -2.51 3.76 24.73
N LEU A 358 -2.22 4.87 25.40
CA LEU A 358 -3.15 6.00 25.50
C LEU A 358 -3.50 6.59 24.14
N ARG A 359 -2.51 6.70 23.25
CA ARG A 359 -2.74 7.21 21.88
C ARG A 359 -3.72 6.36 21.07
N GLN A 360 -3.83 5.09 21.39
CA GLN A 360 -4.72 4.18 20.66
C GLN A 360 -6.10 4.08 21.32
N ILE A 361 -6.17 4.03 22.65
CA ILE A 361 -7.47 3.98 23.33
C ILE A 361 -8.30 5.24 23.06
N ALA A 362 -7.67 6.39 22.87
CA ALA A 362 -8.32 7.62 22.48
C ALA A 362 -9.09 7.51 21.15
N ARG A 363 -8.59 6.70 20.20
CA ARG A 363 -9.22 6.52 18.89
C ARG A 363 -10.54 5.75 18.94
N VAL A 364 -10.74 4.91 19.96
CA VAL A 364 -11.97 4.14 20.15
C VAL A 364 -12.92 4.76 21.19
N THR A 365 -12.64 6.00 21.62
CA THR A 365 -13.42 6.74 22.62
C THR A 365 -13.96 8.01 22.01
N ARG A 366 -15.28 8.09 21.82
CA ARG A 366 -15.91 9.23 21.13
C ARG A 366 -15.65 10.56 21.81
N ASP A 367 -15.71 10.62 23.13
CA ASP A 367 -15.48 11.83 23.93
C ASP A 367 -14.04 12.38 23.80
N TRP A 368 -13.09 11.55 23.31
CA TRP A 368 -11.69 11.91 23.21
C TRP A 368 -11.24 12.24 21.79
N GLU A 369 -12.13 12.05 20.83
CA GLU A 369 -11.85 12.24 19.42
C GLU A 369 -11.38 13.67 19.12
N GLU A 370 -11.89 14.66 19.83
CA GLU A 370 -11.47 16.06 19.68
C GLU A 370 -9.98 16.26 20.02
N ILE A 371 -9.44 15.50 20.97
CA ILE A 371 -8.00 15.55 21.31
C ILE A 371 -7.18 15.00 20.16
N THR A 372 -7.55 13.84 19.67
CA THR A 372 -6.90 13.17 18.54
C THR A 372 -7.03 14.00 17.28
N TYR A 373 -8.20 14.57 17.01
CA TYR A 373 -8.48 15.40 15.86
C TYR A 373 -7.63 16.67 15.83
N LYS A 374 -7.50 17.40 16.95
CA LYS A 374 -6.74 18.66 17.01
C LYS A 374 -5.30 18.51 16.51
N PHE A 375 -4.63 17.41 16.84
CA PHE A 375 -3.28 17.17 16.37
C PHE A 375 -3.25 16.43 15.03
N HIS A 376 -3.86 15.25 14.95
CA HIS A 376 -3.76 14.40 13.76
C HIS A 376 -4.67 14.84 12.61
N GLY A 377 -5.86 15.33 12.89
CA GLY A 377 -6.81 15.78 11.86
C GLY A 377 -6.54 17.21 11.41
N GLU A 378 -6.68 18.16 12.31
CA GLU A 378 -6.59 19.58 12.00
C GLU A 378 -5.15 20.03 11.74
N PHE A 379 -4.24 19.84 12.70
CA PHE A 379 -2.86 20.33 12.59
C PHE A 379 -2.05 19.61 11.52
N GLN A 380 -2.01 18.28 11.56
CA GLN A 380 -1.19 17.52 10.60
C GLN A 380 -1.78 17.47 9.19
N ARG A 381 -3.10 17.42 9.06
CA ARG A 381 -3.76 17.07 7.80
C ARG A 381 -4.68 18.16 7.24
N GLY A 382 -4.96 19.21 8.00
CA GLY A 382 -5.92 20.24 7.59
C GLY A 382 -7.35 19.74 7.42
N GLN A 383 -7.74 18.73 8.19
CA GLN A 383 -9.09 18.18 8.18
C GLN A 383 -10.08 19.15 8.84
N GLU A 384 -11.17 19.47 8.17
CA GLU A 384 -12.13 20.48 8.66
C GLU A 384 -13.23 19.90 9.56
N LYS A 385 -13.38 18.59 9.61
CA LYS A 385 -14.42 17.92 10.41
C LYS A 385 -13.83 16.80 11.24
N ILE A 386 -14.31 16.68 12.48
CA ILE A 386 -13.78 15.72 13.46
C ILE A 386 -13.97 14.29 13.02
N ASN A 387 -15.18 13.91 12.59
CA ASN A 387 -15.58 12.51 12.51
C ASN A 387 -15.95 12.08 11.11
N TYR A 388 -15.65 10.82 10.81
CA TYR A 388 -16.40 10.06 9.82
C TYR A 388 -17.89 9.97 10.20
N SER A 389 -18.75 9.75 9.20
CA SER A 389 -20.13 9.34 9.49
C SER A 389 -20.14 7.97 10.20
N ASP A 390 -21.22 7.70 10.94
CA ASP A 390 -21.41 6.39 11.59
C ASP A 390 -21.34 5.24 10.59
N SER A 391 -21.83 5.43 9.36
CA SER A 391 -21.78 4.43 8.27
C SER A 391 -20.36 4.12 7.83
N VAL A 392 -19.51 5.15 7.66
CA VAL A 392 -18.11 4.95 7.29
C VAL A 392 -17.36 4.27 8.42
N SER A 393 -17.55 4.73 9.66
CA SER A 393 -16.93 4.12 10.85
C SER A 393 -17.33 2.65 11.00
N ALA A 394 -18.64 2.36 10.90
CA ALA A 394 -19.14 0.99 10.97
C ALA A 394 -18.49 0.10 9.92
N SER A 395 -18.47 0.51 8.66
CA SER A 395 -17.90 -0.27 7.57
C SER A 395 -16.40 -0.54 7.77
N LEU A 396 -15.62 0.46 8.21
CA LEU A 396 -14.19 0.31 8.51
C LEU A 396 -13.95 -0.71 9.62
N TYR A 397 -14.57 -0.54 10.79
CA TYR A 397 -14.34 -1.44 11.92
C TYR A 397 -14.89 -2.86 11.69
N MET A 398 -16.03 -2.98 10.98
CA MET A 398 -16.64 -4.27 10.68
C MET A 398 -15.94 -5.04 9.55
N SER A 399 -15.08 -4.40 8.76
CA SER A 399 -14.38 -5.02 7.63
C SER A 399 -13.44 -6.16 8.03
N VAL A 400 -12.91 -6.17 9.24
CA VAL A 400 -12.03 -7.23 9.73
C VAL A 400 -12.81 -8.46 10.20
N PRO A 401 -13.77 -8.34 11.14
CA PRO A 401 -14.53 -9.50 11.63
C PRO A 401 -15.54 -10.05 10.62
N PHE A 402 -16.08 -9.22 9.74
CA PHE A 402 -17.16 -9.59 8.82
C PHE A 402 -16.82 -9.44 7.34
N ASN A 403 -15.54 -9.61 6.99
CA ASN A 403 -15.07 -9.43 5.60
C ASN A 403 -15.80 -10.35 4.61
N THR A 404 -16.05 -11.61 4.97
CA THR A 404 -16.73 -12.56 4.10
C THR A 404 -18.19 -12.19 3.90
N PHE A 405 -18.86 -11.79 4.97
CA PHE A 405 -20.23 -11.27 4.88
C PHE A 405 -20.29 -10.03 3.97
N LEU A 406 -19.46 -9.04 4.23
CA LEU A 406 -19.44 -7.80 3.45
C LEU A 406 -19.09 -8.05 1.98
N THR A 407 -18.10 -8.88 1.70
CA THR A 407 -17.75 -9.28 0.33
C THR A 407 -18.92 -9.94 -0.38
N ASN A 408 -19.61 -10.88 0.28
CA ASN A 408 -20.76 -11.57 -0.31
C ASN A 408 -21.93 -10.62 -0.58
N GLN A 409 -22.22 -9.67 0.33
CA GLN A 409 -23.26 -8.66 0.11
C GLN A 409 -22.88 -7.73 -1.05
N TYR A 410 -21.64 -7.29 -1.09
CA TYR A 410 -21.14 -6.42 -2.17
C TYR A 410 -21.19 -7.10 -3.54
N LEU A 411 -20.74 -8.37 -3.61
CA LEU A 411 -20.83 -9.20 -4.82
C LEU A 411 -22.27 -9.38 -5.32
N LYS A 412 -23.19 -9.64 -4.42
CA LYS A 412 -24.61 -9.83 -4.76
C LYS A 412 -25.19 -8.62 -5.49
N ASN A 413 -24.78 -7.41 -5.12
CA ASN A 413 -25.33 -6.16 -5.63
C ASN A 413 -24.54 -5.57 -6.80
N HIS A 414 -23.22 -5.81 -6.88
CA HIS A 414 -22.32 -5.13 -7.82
C HIS A 414 -21.64 -6.03 -8.84
N LYS A 415 -21.76 -7.38 -8.72
CA LYS A 415 -21.11 -8.29 -9.66
C LYS A 415 -21.70 -8.13 -11.06
N ASN A 416 -20.89 -7.63 -11.98
CA ASN A 416 -21.20 -7.54 -13.39
C ASN A 416 -20.28 -8.47 -14.20
N PRO A 417 -20.76 -9.68 -14.60
CA PRO A 417 -19.94 -10.66 -15.32
C PRO A 417 -19.32 -10.11 -16.61
N LYS A 418 -20.05 -9.21 -17.30
CA LYS A 418 -19.58 -8.59 -18.55
C LYS A 418 -18.39 -7.64 -18.26
N ALA A 419 -18.49 -6.82 -17.23
CA ALA A 419 -17.40 -5.93 -16.82
C ALA A 419 -16.17 -6.72 -16.32
N LEU A 420 -16.39 -7.78 -15.53
CA LEU A 420 -15.30 -8.65 -15.07
C LEU A 420 -14.57 -9.32 -16.25
N LEU A 421 -15.32 -9.84 -17.22
CA LEU A 421 -14.73 -10.44 -18.42
C LEU A 421 -13.97 -9.41 -19.27
N TYR A 422 -14.50 -8.18 -19.37
CA TYR A 422 -13.83 -7.08 -20.07
C TYR A 422 -12.50 -6.75 -19.41
N VAL A 423 -12.49 -6.55 -18.08
CA VAL A 423 -11.27 -6.24 -17.33
C VAL A 423 -10.25 -7.37 -17.45
N LYS A 424 -10.70 -8.64 -17.34
CA LYS A 424 -9.82 -9.80 -17.53
C LYS A 424 -9.18 -9.80 -18.92
N THR A 425 -9.97 -9.53 -19.97
CA THR A 425 -9.45 -9.50 -21.33
C THR A 425 -8.44 -8.35 -21.51
N LEU A 426 -8.74 -7.18 -20.95
CA LEU A 426 -7.85 -6.02 -20.99
C LEU A 426 -6.53 -6.29 -20.24
N CYS A 427 -6.57 -6.96 -19.09
CA CYS A 427 -5.38 -7.36 -18.34
C CYS A 427 -4.44 -8.24 -19.19
N GLU A 428 -4.99 -9.25 -19.85
CA GLU A 428 -4.19 -10.16 -20.68
C GLU A 428 -3.63 -9.42 -21.92
N ASP A 429 -4.41 -8.55 -22.54
CA ASP A 429 -3.95 -7.75 -23.68
C ASP A 429 -2.81 -6.81 -23.29
N LEU A 430 -2.95 -6.05 -22.20
CA LEU A 430 -1.92 -5.13 -21.74
C LEU A 430 -0.65 -5.88 -21.27
N LYS A 431 -0.80 -7.06 -20.67
CA LYS A 431 0.33 -7.95 -20.35
C LYS A 431 1.11 -8.34 -21.61
N ILE A 432 0.41 -8.72 -22.68
CA ILE A 432 1.02 -9.06 -23.98
C ILE A 432 1.76 -7.85 -24.57
N VAL A 433 1.18 -6.66 -24.52
CA VAL A 433 1.84 -5.43 -24.96
C VAL A 433 3.11 -5.18 -24.16
N PHE A 434 3.04 -5.27 -22.83
CA PHE A 434 4.21 -5.07 -21.99
C PHE A 434 5.32 -6.10 -22.22
N MET A 435 4.96 -7.38 -22.35
CA MET A 435 5.92 -8.41 -22.75
C MET A 435 6.60 -8.10 -24.09
N ARG A 436 5.88 -7.57 -25.06
CA ARG A 436 6.44 -7.14 -26.36
C ARG A 436 7.41 -5.97 -26.20
N ILE A 437 7.07 -4.98 -25.37
CA ILE A 437 7.99 -3.88 -25.03
C ILE A 437 9.28 -4.44 -24.41
N ILE A 438 9.21 -5.34 -23.46
CA ILE A 438 10.37 -5.99 -22.83
C ILE A 438 11.17 -6.79 -23.87
N LYS A 439 10.50 -7.54 -24.75
CA LYS A 439 11.17 -8.36 -25.79
C LYS A 439 12.05 -7.51 -26.71
N ARG A 440 11.57 -6.35 -27.15
CA ARG A 440 12.33 -5.44 -28.03
C ARG A 440 13.30 -4.52 -27.30
N ASN A 441 13.29 -4.49 -25.97
CA ASN A 441 14.22 -3.70 -25.17
C ASN A 441 15.68 -3.98 -25.55
N LYS A 442 16.50 -2.91 -25.67
CA LYS A 442 17.88 -3.00 -26.16
C LYS A 442 18.94 -3.03 -25.06
N TRP A 443 18.61 -2.58 -23.86
CA TRP A 443 19.58 -2.48 -22.78
C TRP A 443 19.60 -3.70 -21.84
N LEU A 444 18.51 -4.44 -21.74
CA LEU A 444 18.44 -5.69 -20.99
C LEU A 444 19.27 -6.77 -21.67
N SER A 445 20.15 -7.42 -20.92
CA SER A 445 20.86 -8.61 -21.38
C SER A 445 19.87 -9.74 -21.69
N PRO A 446 20.22 -10.70 -22.57
CA PRO A 446 19.33 -11.82 -22.90
C PRO A 446 18.88 -12.62 -21.67
N LYS A 447 19.74 -12.81 -20.67
CA LYS A 447 19.44 -13.52 -19.42
C LYS A 447 18.35 -12.79 -18.62
N THR A 448 18.57 -11.52 -18.31
CA THR A 448 17.61 -10.70 -17.54
C THR A 448 16.30 -10.55 -18.29
N LYS A 449 16.34 -10.31 -19.60
CA LYS A 449 15.16 -10.19 -20.46
C LYS A 449 14.30 -11.45 -20.44
N LYS A 450 14.90 -12.63 -20.60
CA LYS A 450 14.19 -13.91 -20.52
C LYS A 450 13.50 -14.10 -19.19
N TYR A 451 14.16 -13.73 -18.10
CA TYR A 451 13.58 -13.83 -16.76
C TYR A 451 12.43 -12.86 -16.53
N ALA A 452 12.59 -11.60 -16.99
CA ALA A 452 11.51 -10.60 -16.95
C ALA A 452 10.26 -11.09 -17.70
N LEU A 453 10.45 -11.66 -18.90
CA LEU A 453 9.35 -12.26 -19.68
C LEU A 453 8.69 -13.44 -18.97
N LEU A 454 9.48 -14.31 -18.31
CA LEU A 454 8.94 -15.41 -17.50
C LEU A 454 8.07 -14.89 -16.36
N LYS A 455 8.56 -13.89 -15.64
CA LYS A 455 7.84 -13.28 -14.53
C LYS A 455 6.53 -12.65 -14.98
N LEU A 456 6.54 -11.87 -16.05
CA LEU A 456 5.32 -11.26 -16.62
C LEU A 456 4.32 -12.31 -17.10
N LYS A 457 4.79 -13.40 -17.75
CA LYS A 457 3.92 -14.50 -18.19
C LYS A 457 3.19 -15.14 -17.02
N ASN A 458 3.87 -15.31 -15.89
CA ASN A 458 3.36 -16.01 -14.71
C ASN A 458 2.60 -15.09 -13.75
N ILE A 459 2.38 -13.80 -14.11
CA ILE A 459 1.49 -12.93 -13.33
C ILE A 459 0.08 -13.52 -13.34
N GLU A 460 -0.46 -13.72 -12.14
CA GLU A 460 -1.85 -14.09 -11.90
C GLU A 460 -2.72 -12.83 -11.74
N PHE A 461 -3.90 -12.82 -12.36
CA PHE A 461 -4.88 -11.76 -12.17
C PHE A 461 -6.03 -12.25 -11.30
N VAL A 462 -6.21 -11.60 -10.15
CA VAL A 462 -7.35 -11.79 -9.25
C VAL A 462 -8.31 -10.62 -9.47
N ILE A 463 -9.43 -10.90 -10.15
CA ILE A 463 -10.35 -9.85 -10.61
C ILE A 463 -11.67 -9.95 -9.86
N GLY A 464 -12.03 -8.87 -9.20
CA GLY A 464 -13.25 -8.71 -8.43
C GLY A 464 -13.11 -9.13 -6.98
N HIS A 465 -12.73 -10.37 -6.70
CA HIS A 465 -12.58 -10.90 -5.34
C HIS A 465 -11.71 -12.16 -5.31
N MET A 466 -11.24 -12.51 -4.13
CA MET A 466 -10.57 -13.80 -3.89
C MET A 466 -11.51 -14.98 -4.14
N ALA A 467 -10.97 -16.04 -4.75
CA ALA A 467 -11.77 -17.25 -5.04
C ALA A 467 -12.22 -17.99 -3.76
N LYS A 468 -11.41 -17.92 -2.71
CA LYS A 468 -11.71 -18.54 -1.41
C LYS A 468 -11.66 -17.49 -0.32
N LEU A 469 -12.71 -17.41 0.47
CA LEU A 469 -12.83 -16.55 1.64
C LEU A 469 -12.88 -17.43 2.89
N ARG A 470 -12.25 -16.98 3.97
CA ARG A 470 -12.39 -17.62 5.28
C ARG A 470 -13.75 -17.30 5.89
N GLU A 471 -14.21 -18.13 6.80
CA GLU A 471 -15.40 -17.81 7.59
C GLU A 471 -15.14 -16.62 8.51
N ASP A 472 -16.16 -15.79 8.71
CA ASP A 472 -16.11 -14.69 9.64
C ASP A 472 -16.14 -15.21 11.08
N PRO A 473 -15.27 -14.71 11.97
CA PRO A 473 -15.24 -15.14 13.37
C PRO A 473 -16.41 -14.56 14.15
N LEU A 474 -17.36 -15.40 14.56
CA LEU A 474 -18.48 -15.02 15.41
C LEU A 474 -18.09 -15.27 16.88
N LEU A 475 -17.58 -14.24 17.56
CA LEU A 475 -16.90 -14.34 18.88
C LEU A 475 -17.81 -13.91 20.05
N GLY A 476 -19.12 -13.79 19.84
CA GLY A 476 -20.04 -13.29 20.87
C GLY A 476 -19.83 -11.77 21.12
N TYR A 477 -19.93 -10.99 20.06
CA TYR A 477 -19.75 -9.54 20.15
C TYR A 477 -20.82 -8.87 20.99
N THR A 478 -20.40 -7.83 21.73
CA THR A 478 -21.23 -7.05 22.63
C THR A 478 -21.38 -5.61 22.12
N THR A 479 -22.02 -4.77 22.88
CA THR A 479 -22.12 -3.32 22.60
C THR A 479 -20.93 -2.50 23.12
N ASN A 480 -19.86 -3.16 23.59
CA ASN A 480 -18.60 -2.51 23.99
C ASN A 480 -17.54 -2.67 22.90
N LEU A 481 -17.09 -1.55 22.33
CA LEU A 481 -16.17 -1.55 21.21
C LEU A 481 -14.78 -2.09 21.60
N TYR A 482 -14.22 -1.66 22.73
CA TYR A 482 -12.89 -2.12 23.15
C TYR A 482 -12.85 -3.64 23.37
N ASP A 483 -13.87 -4.19 24.03
CA ASP A 483 -13.97 -5.63 24.26
C ASP A 483 -14.10 -6.41 22.95
N ASN A 484 -14.87 -5.90 22.01
CA ASN A 484 -15.00 -6.49 20.68
C ASN A 484 -13.68 -6.49 19.91
N MET A 485 -12.98 -5.36 19.91
CA MET A 485 -11.66 -5.25 19.27
C MET A 485 -10.65 -6.20 19.93
N LYS A 486 -10.64 -6.29 21.25
CA LYS A 486 -9.77 -7.22 21.97
C LYS A 486 -10.06 -8.68 21.64
N LYS A 487 -11.33 -9.08 21.52
CA LYS A 487 -11.72 -10.44 21.07
C LYS A 487 -11.15 -10.74 19.69
N ILE A 488 -11.27 -9.81 18.74
CA ILE A 488 -10.74 -9.96 17.38
C ILE A 488 -9.22 -10.06 17.41
N HIS A 489 -8.53 -9.15 18.10
CA HIS A 489 -7.08 -9.15 18.18
C HIS A 489 -6.55 -10.44 18.83
N THR A 490 -7.19 -10.89 19.89
CA THR A 490 -6.84 -12.18 20.54
C THR A 490 -7.04 -13.36 19.60
N TRP A 491 -8.17 -13.38 18.86
CA TRP A 491 -8.43 -14.42 17.87
C TRP A 491 -7.41 -14.40 16.73
N ARG A 492 -7.11 -13.23 16.17
CA ARG A 492 -6.14 -13.06 15.09
C ARG A 492 -4.72 -13.39 15.55
N HIS A 493 -4.31 -12.90 16.70
CA HIS A 493 -3.01 -13.17 17.30
C HIS A 493 -2.78 -14.68 17.45
N LYS A 494 -3.74 -15.38 18.06
CA LYS A 494 -3.72 -16.84 18.15
C LYS A 494 -3.62 -17.49 16.77
N ARG A 495 -4.39 -17.01 15.80
CA ARG A 495 -4.37 -17.53 14.44
C ARG A 495 -3.01 -17.32 13.76
N PHE A 496 -2.37 -16.17 13.95
CA PHE A 496 -1.02 -15.92 13.43
C PHE A 496 0.01 -16.87 14.02
N ILE A 497 -0.03 -17.11 15.33
CA ILE A 497 0.85 -18.10 15.97
C ILE A 497 0.67 -19.49 15.34
N GLU A 498 -0.58 -19.92 15.12
CA GLU A 498 -0.90 -21.20 14.49
C GLU A 498 -0.42 -21.31 13.04
N LEU A 499 -0.31 -20.17 12.35
CA LEU A 499 0.10 -20.08 10.93
C LEU A 499 1.61 -19.95 10.75
N ASP A 500 2.37 -19.66 11.79
CA ASP A 500 3.83 -19.58 11.68
C ASP A 500 4.42 -20.89 11.15
N GLY A 501 5.19 -20.83 10.07
CA GLY A 501 5.69 -22.00 9.34
C GLY A 501 4.66 -22.75 8.48
N LYS A 502 3.40 -22.32 8.43
CA LYS A 502 2.32 -22.95 7.65
C LYS A 502 2.10 -22.25 6.30
N PRO A 503 1.37 -22.90 5.37
CA PRO A 503 1.02 -22.31 4.09
C PRO A 503 0.30 -20.96 4.22
N THR A 504 0.62 -20.04 3.31
CA THR A 504 0.04 -18.70 3.28
C THR A 504 -1.43 -18.71 2.92
N ILE A 505 -2.21 -17.91 3.64
CA ILE A 505 -3.63 -17.63 3.37
C ILE A 505 -3.87 -16.13 3.41
N ASP A 506 -4.96 -15.67 2.79
CA ASP A 506 -5.33 -14.26 2.86
C ASP A 506 -6.07 -13.96 4.16
N ILE A 507 -5.60 -12.95 4.90
CA ILE A 507 -6.22 -12.49 6.14
C ILE A 507 -6.42 -10.97 6.04
N PRO A 508 -7.65 -10.46 6.18
CA PRO A 508 -7.91 -9.01 6.17
C PRO A 508 -7.16 -8.33 7.30
N LEU A 509 -6.60 -7.18 6.99
CA LEU A 509 -5.81 -6.35 7.90
C LEU A 509 -6.44 -4.98 8.07
N MET A 510 -6.14 -4.35 9.19
CA MET A 510 -6.44 -2.95 9.45
C MET A 510 -5.13 -2.24 9.82
N ASP A 511 -4.87 -1.11 9.19
CA ASP A 511 -3.68 -0.31 9.49
C ASP A 511 -3.96 0.61 10.69
N TRP A 512 -3.56 0.15 11.87
CA TRP A 512 -3.69 0.90 13.11
C TRP A 512 -2.66 2.01 13.28
N SER A 513 -1.58 2.01 12.50
CA SER A 513 -0.58 3.09 12.53
C SER A 513 -1.08 4.36 11.87
N ALA A 514 -2.01 4.22 10.93
CA ALA A 514 -2.60 5.36 10.23
C ALA A 514 -3.70 6.05 11.04
N TYR A 515 -3.80 7.35 10.89
CA TYR A 515 -4.95 8.13 11.36
C TYR A 515 -5.56 8.91 10.18
N PRO A 516 -6.85 8.80 9.96
CA PRO A 516 -7.77 7.84 10.57
C PRO A 516 -7.40 6.40 10.20
N VAL A 517 -7.86 5.43 11.00
CA VAL A 517 -7.61 4.01 10.75
C VAL A 517 -8.02 3.64 9.33
N LYS A 518 -7.16 2.91 8.63
CA LYS A 518 -7.40 2.50 7.25
C LYS A 518 -7.54 1.00 7.14
N MET A 519 -8.39 0.57 6.23
CA MET A 519 -8.47 -0.82 5.82
C MET A 519 -7.30 -1.15 4.89
N ALA A 520 -6.67 -2.29 5.09
CA ALA A 520 -5.63 -2.84 4.24
C ALA A 520 -5.98 -4.27 3.83
N GLY A 521 -5.46 -4.68 2.68
CA GLY A 521 -5.70 -6.01 2.13
C GLY A 521 -6.61 -6.01 0.90
N ASN A 522 -6.98 -7.20 0.44
CA ASN A 522 -7.66 -7.42 -0.83
C ASN A 522 -9.17 -7.69 -0.65
N GLN A 523 -9.83 -6.83 0.10
CA GLN A 523 -11.28 -6.87 0.24
C GLN A 523 -11.96 -6.44 -1.07
N ALA A 524 -13.02 -7.16 -1.48
CA ALA A 524 -13.69 -6.92 -2.77
C ALA A 524 -14.23 -5.47 -2.91
N TYR A 525 -14.59 -4.85 -1.82
CA TYR A 525 -15.19 -3.52 -1.74
C TYR A 525 -14.17 -2.37 -1.55
N VAL A 526 -12.87 -2.68 -1.52
CA VAL A 526 -11.82 -1.64 -1.55
C VAL A 526 -11.68 -1.12 -2.97
N VAL A 527 -11.77 0.19 -3.13
CA VAL A 527 -11.63 0.88 -4.41
C VAL A 527 -10.14 1.03 -4.72
N ASN A 528 -9.53 -0.05 -5.17
CA ASN A 528 -8.10 -0.08 -5.52
C ASN A 528 -7.76 -1.27 -6.43
N ALA A 529 -6.58 -1.18 -7.06
CA ALA A 529 -5.85 -2.29 -7.63
C ALA A 529 -4.45 -2.33 -6.99
N SER A 530 -3.78 -3.48 -7.00
CA SER A 530 -2.44 -3.62 -6.44
C SER A 530 -1.69 -4.82 -6.99
N TYR A 531 -0.39 -4.68 -7.18
CA TYR A 531 0.52 -5.79 -7.42
C TYR A 531 1.12 -6.27 -6.10
N THR A 532 1.16 -7.59 -5.90
CA THR A 532 1.76 -8.20 -4.71
C THR A 532 2.98 -9.04 -5.12
N PRO A 533 4.22 -8.56 -4.86
CA PRO A 533 5.44 -9.25 -5.29
C PRO A 533 5.56 -10.68 -4.76
N ALA A 534 5.20 -10.91 -3.48
CA ALA A 534 5.28 -12.23 -2.84
C ALA A 534 4.31 -13.28 -3.42
N LYS A 535 3.32 -12.85 -4.21
CA LYS A 535 2.38 -13.74 -4.92
C LYS A 535 2.55 -13.68 -6.44
N ASN A 536 3.33 -12.74 -6.95
CA ASN A 536 3.40 -12.37 -8.37
C ASN A 536 2.01 -12.21 -8.97
N SER A 537 1.12 -11.52 -8.27
CA SER A 537 -0.30 -11.39 -8.60
C SER A 537 -0.74 -9.93 -8.61
N ILE A 538 -1.66 -9.62 -9.52
CA ILE A 538 -2.35 -8.32 -9.59
C ILE A 538 -3.79 -8.50 -9.14
N PHE A 539 -4.18 -7.71 -8.15
CA PHE A 539 -5.54 -7.67 -7.62
C PHE A 539 -6.26 -6.45 -8.19
N ILE A 540 -7.44 -6.66 -8.75
CA ILE A 540 -8.33 -5.59 -9.21
C ILE A 540 -9.66 -5.81 -8.52
N ASN A 541 -9.87 -5.10 -7.42
CA ASN A 541 -11.04 -5.32 -6.57
C ASN A 541 -12.34 -4.90 -7.26
N LEU A 542 -13.45 -5.53 -6.91
CA LEU A 542 -14.76 -5.23 -7.49
C LEU A 542 -15.16 -3.77 -7.23
N GLY A 543 -14.79 -3.20 -6.06
CA GLY A 543 -15.01 -1.80 -5.73
C GLY A 543 -14.38 -0.82 -6.71
N TYR A 544 -13.33 -1.23 -7.42
CA TYR A 544 -12.70 -0.45 -8.47
C TYR A 544 -13.36 -0.64 -9.86
N ILE A 545 -14.07 -1.75 -10.08
CA ILE A 545 -14.70 -2.09 -11.38
C ILE A 545 -16.07 -1.44 -11.50
N GLN A 546 -16.13 -0.13 -11.41
CA GLN A 546 -17.35 0.68 -11.50
C GLN A 546 -17.05 2.08 -12.06
N LYS A 547 -18.11 2.85 -12.40
CA LYS A 547 -17.94 4.26 -12.76
C LYS A 547 -17.37 5.06 -11.56
N PRO A 548 -16.42 5.99 -11.77
CA PRO A 548 -15.93 6.48 -13.09
C PRO A 548 -14.73 5.71 -13.66
N PHE A 549 -14.22 4.66 -13.03
CA PHE A 549 -12.98 3.97 -13.44
C PHE A 549 -13.16 3.11 -14.70
N ILE A 550 -14.37 2.64 -14.95
CA ILE A 550 -14.75 1.91 -16.15
C ILE A 550 -16.12 2.37 -16.64
N ASP A 551 -16.26 2.54 -17.93
CA ASP A 551 -17.54 2.81 -18.58
C ASP A 551 -17.77 1.83 -19.73
N MET A 552 -18.76 0.95 -19.57
CA MET A 552 -19.08 -0.07 -20.56
C MET A 552 -20.09 0.40 -21.61
N ASP A 553 -20.69 1.58 -21.43
CA ASP A 553 -21.89 1.97 -22.17
C ASP A 553 -21.65 3.15 -23.13
N GLU A 554 -20.93 4.20 -22.70
CA GLU A 554 -20.98 5.48 -23.38
C GLU A 554 -19.63 6.00 -23.91
N ARG A 555 -18.52 5.84 -23.14
CA ARG A 555 -17.29 6.61 -23.37
C ARG A 555 -16.24 5.92 -24.23
N GLY A 556 -16.34 4.61 -24.43
CA GLY A 556 -15.48 3.86 -25.34
C GLY A 556 -14.10 3.50 -24.78
N ILE A 557 -13.25 2.97 -25.67
CA ILE A 557 -11.99 2.34 -25.27
C ILE A 557 -10.95 3.36 -24.79
N GLU A 558 -10.88 4.56 -25.36
CA GLU A 558 -9.93 5.59 -24.93
C GLU A 558 -10.17 5.99 -23.48
N TYR A 559 -11.44 6.05 -23.06
CA TYR A 559 -11.80 6.32 -21.69
C TYR A 559 -11.36 5.20 -20.75
N ASN A 560 -11.67 3.95 -21.10
CA ASN A 560 -11.31 2.79 -20.28
C ASN A 560 -9.80 2.57 -20.24
N LEU A 561 -9.08 2.85 -21.33
CA LEU A 561 -7.61 2.82 -21.34
C LEU A 561 -7.00 3.91 -20.47
N ALA A 562 -7.57 5.12 -20.51
CA ALA A 562 -7.10 6.23 -19.69
C ALA A 562 -7.31 5.99 -18.18
N ASN A 563 -8.33 5.23 -17.80
CA ASN A 563 -8.69 4.94 -16.42
C ASN A 563 -8.17 3.55 -16.00
N ILE A 564 -9.03 2.54 -16.03
CA ILE A 564 -8.66 1.18 -15.55
C ILE A 564 -7.50 0.58 -16.36
N GLY A 565 -7.38 0.89 -17.64
CA GLY A 565 -6.28 0.40 -18.47
C GLY A 565 -4.92 0.94 -18.04
N PHE A 566 -4.85 2.24 -17.72
CA PHE A 566 -3.64 2.85 -17.17
C PHE A 566 -3.27 2.19 -15.83
N THR A 567 -4.24 2.00 -14.92
CA THR A 567 -4.01 1.33 -13.65
C THR A 567 -3.50 -0.10 -13.84
N ILE A 568 -4.09 -0.88 -14.76
CA ILE A 568 -3.59 -2.23 -15.07
C ILE A 568 -2.14 -2.18 -15.58
N GLY A 569 -1.81 -1.23 -16.45
CA GLY A 569 -0.45 -1.01 -16.94
C GLY A 569 0.52 -0.63 -15.84
N HIS A 570 0.07 0.18 -14.87
CA HIS A 570 0.80 0.57 -13.67
C HIS A 570 1.12 -0.67 -12.79
N GLU A 571 0.09 -1.47 -12.47
CA GLU A 571 0.27 -2.68 -11.66
C GLU A 571 1.14 -3.74 -12.36
N LEU A 572 1.02 -3.89 -13.68
CA LEU A 572 1.93 -4.75 -14.46
C LEU A 572 3.38 -4.30 -14.34
N SER A 573 3.61 -2.99 -14.32
CA SER A 573 4.95 -2.40 -14.26
C SER A 573 5.64 -2.63 -12.92
N HIS A 574 4.87 -2.72 -11.82
CA HIS A 574 5.39 -3.06 -10.50
C HIS A 574 6.07 -4.43 -10.44
N ALA A 575 5.78 -5.34 -11.36
CA ALA A 575 6.51 -6.60 -11.44
C ALA A 575 8.02 -6.41 -11.71
N LEU A 576 8.42 -5.29 -12.32
CA LEU A 576 9.78 -5.00 -12.74
C LEU A 576 10.35 -3.69 -12.15
N ASP A 577 9.64 -3.02 -11.25
CA ASP A 577 10.11 -1.79 -10.60
C ASP A 577 11.26 -2.06 -9.60
N ASP A 578 11.63 -1.08 -8.79
CA ASP A 578 12.73 -1.18 -7.81
C ASP A 578 12.48 -2.20 -6.69
N TRP A 579 11.21 -2.52 -6.42
CA TRP A 579 10.80 -3.51 -5.41
C TRP A 579 10.46 -4.85 -6.06
N GLY A 580 9.51 -4.89 -7.00
CA GLY A 580 9.07 -6.11 -7.66
C GLY A 580 10.19 -6.85 -8.39
N SER A 581 11.17 -6.13 -8.94
CA SER A 581 12.34 -6.72 -9.61
C SER A 581 13.23 -7.57 -8.70
N LYS A 582 13.08 -7.46 -7.37
CA LYS A 582 13.81 -8.29 -6.40
C LYS A 582 13.22 -9.68 -6.21
N TYR A 583 12.00 -9.91 -6.69
CA TYR A 583 11.26 -11.16 -6.54
C TYR A 583 11.24 -11.95 -7.84
N ASP A 584 11.25 -13.28 -7.72
CA ASP A 584 11.13 -14.19 -8.85
C ASP A 584 9.67 -14.32 -9.36
N ASP A 585 9.46 -15.17 -10.35
CA ASP A 585 8.15 -15.45 -10.94
C ASP A 585 7.20 -16.23 -10.02
N LYS A 586 7.69 -16.69 -8.86
CA LYS A 586 6.93 -17.41 -7.83
C LYS A 586 6.74 -16.59 -6.57
N GLY A 587 7.20 -15.34 -6.57
CA GLY A 587 7.09 -14.43 -5.44
C GLY A 587 8.16 -14.62 -4.36
N ASN A 588 9.29 -15.27 -4.65
CA ASN A 588 10.39 -15.38 -3.72
C ASN A 588 11.43 -14.29 -3.97
N LEU A 589 12.01 -13.75 -2.90
CA LEU A 589 13.13 -12.83 -2.98
C LEU A 589 14.33 -13.53 -3.61
N TYR A 590 14.65 -13.18 -4.84
CA TYR A 590 15.69 -13.83 -5.67
C TYR A 590 16.33 -12.85 -6.63
N ASP A 591 17.66 -12.78 -6.59
CA ASP A 591 18.43 -11.93 -7.49
C ASP A 591 18.68 -12.60 -8.85
N TRP A 592 17.89 -12.21 -9.84
CA TRP A 592 17.95 -12.72 -11.21
C TRP A 592 18.59 -11.76 -12.21
N TRP A 593 18.93 -10.55 -11.79
CA TRP A 593 19.54 -9.53 -12.63
C TRP A 593 21.05 -9.76 -12.85
N THR A 594 21.55 -9.36 -14.03
CA THR A 594 23.00 -9.25 -14.21
C THR A 594 23.51 -7.95 -13.56
N PRO A 595 24.78 -7.93 -13.08
CA PRO A 595 25.37 -6.70 -12.52
C PRO A 595 25.35 -5.51 -13.50
N LYS A 596 25.54 -5.77 -14.80
CA LYS A 596 25.47 -4.76 -15.86
C LYS A 596 24.07 -4.15 -15.94
N ASP A 597 23.04 -4.97 -15.96
CA ASP A 597 21.66 -4.51 -16.08
C ASP A 597 21.24 -3.73 -14.84
N LYS A 598 21.63 -4.17 -13.63
CA LYS A 598 21.40 -3.41 -12.39
C LYS A 598 21.99 -2.00 -12.45
N LYS A 599 23.22 -1.87 -12.97
CA LYS A 599 23.88 -0.55 -13.10
C LYS A 599 23.11 0.36 -14.07
N ILE A 600 22.63 -0.19 -15.18
CA ILE A 600 21.83 0.57 -16.15
C ILE A 600 20.48 0.95 -15.52
N PHE A 601 19.81 0.02 -14.85
CA PHE A 601 18.54 0.25 -14.19
C PHE A 601 18.65 1.34 -13.12
N LYS A 602 19.71 1.31 -12.29
CA LYS A 602 19.97 2.36 -11.29
C LYS A 602 20.18 3.74 -11.93
N LYS A 603 20.86 3.79 -13.08
CA LYS A 603 21.01 5.05 -13.85
C LYS A 603 19.66 5.58 -14.33
N MET A 604 18.76 4.70 -14.77
CA MET A 604 17.41 5.09 -15.19
C MET A 604 16.56 5.56 -14.01
N GLN A 605 16.64 4.90 -12.85
CA GLN A 605 16.01 5.36 -11.61
C GLN A 605 16.46 6.78 -11.25
N ASN A 606 17.76 7.06 -11.28
CA ASN A 606 18.30 8.37 -10.98
C ASN A 606 17.82 9.45 -11.99
N GLU A 607 17.67 9.09 -13.26
CA GLU A 607 17.14 9.99 -14.29
C GLU A 607 15.66 10.31 -14.05
N VAL A 608 14.84 9.32 -13.70
CA VAL A 608 13.43 9.51 -13.34
C VAL A 608 13.32 10.38 -12.08
N THR A 609 14.09 10.06 -11.03
CA THR A 609 14.14 10.88 -9.80
C THR A 609 14.47 12.33 -10.12
N SER A 610 15.47 12.59 -10.98
CA SER A 610 15.86 13.93 -11.39
C SER A 610 14.73 14.67 -12.10
N GLN A 611 13.98 13.98 -12.97
CA GLN A 611 12.84 14.59 -13.69
C GLN A 611 11.73 15.02 -12.72
N TYR A 612 11.31 14.12 -11.81
CA TYR A 612 10.26 14.44 -10.83
C TYR A 612 10.68 15.57 -9.89
N THR A 613 11.93 15.55 -9.42
CA THR A 613 12.49 16.63 -8.59
C THR A 613 12.51 17.97 -9.35
N GLU A 614 12.92 17.98 -10.63
CA GLU A 614 12.94 19.18 -11.43
C GLU A 614 11.55 19.76 -11.68
N PHE A 615 10.54 18.90 -11.97
CA PHE A 615 9.16 19.35 -12.14
C PHE A 615 8.58 19.90 -10.84
N ALA A 616 8.86 19.30 -9.69
CA ALA A 616 8.44 19.81 -8.38
C ALA A 616 9.11 21.18 -8.06
N LYS A 617 10.40 21.32 -8.37
CA LYS A 617 11.14 22.57 -8.19
C LYS A 617 10.55 23.73 -9.00
N ARG A 618 10.06 23.48 -10.21
CA ARG A 618 9.36 24.49 -11.03
C ARG A 618 8.12 25.05 -10.33
N ASP A 619 7.47 24.25 -9.50
CA ASP A 619 6.32 24.62 -8.67
C ASP A 619 6.73 25.13 -7.28
N LYS A 620 8.04 25.27 -7.01
CA LYS A 620 8.60 25.64 -5.70
C LYS A 620 8.27 24.64 -4.57
N ILE A 621 8.12 23.37 -4.94
CA ILE A 621 7.85 22.27 -4.01
C ILE A 621 9.15 21.50 -3.79
N ILE A 622 9.49 21.27 -2.51
CA ILE A 622 10.58 20.38 -2.10
C ILE A 622 10.01 18.97 -2.05
N TYR A 623 10.48 18.11 -2.94
CA TYR A 623 10.04 16.74 -3.06
C TYR A 623 11.22 15.80 -3.24
N ASP A 624 11.33 14.81 -2.35
CA ASP A 624 12.27 13.69 -2.51
C ASP A 624 11.62 12.61 -3.38
N ALA A 625 11.87 12.71 -4.68
CA ALA A 625 11.28 11.78 -5.65
C ALA A 625 11.89 10.35 -5.57
N ALA A 626 12.93 10.13 -4.76
CA ALA A 626 13.48 8.80 -4.55
C ALA A 626 12.56 7.92 -3.67
N ILE A 627 11.74 8.52 -2.80
CA ILE A 627 10.76 7.80 -1.96
C ILE A 627 9.76 7.02 -2.82
N GLY A 628 9.31 7.60 -3.93
CA GLY A 628 8.31 7.02 -4.81
C GLY A 628 8.86 6.54 -6.15
N ILE A 629 10.12 6.10 -6.22
CA ILE A 629 10.74 5.77 -7.52
C ILE A 629 10.02 4.63 -8.25
N GLY A 630 9.57 3.62 -7.53
CA GLY A 630 8.79 2.52 -8.10
C GLY A 630 7.49 2.99 -8.74
N GLU A 631 6.73 3.81 -8.02
CA GLU A 631 5.48 4.43 -8.47
C GLU A 631 5.69 5.32 -9.70
N ASN A 632 6.74 6.15 -9.65
CA ASN A 632 7.08 7.05 -10.75
C ASN A 632 7.46 6.28 -12.03
N MET A 633 8.20 5.19 -11.89
CA MET A 633 8.56 4.30 -13.01
C MET A 633 7.35 3.53 -13.53
N ALA A 634 6.46 3.10 -12.64
CA ALA A 634 5.23 2.40 -13.00
C ALA A 634 4.29 3.30 -13.83
N ASP A 635 4.12 4.57 -13.44
CA ASP A 635 3.32 5.55 -14.20
C ASP A 635 3.87 5.78 -15.61
N ILE A 636 5.19 5.96 -15.75
CA ILE A 636 5.84 6.15 -17.05
C ILE A 636 5.65 4.91 -17.94
N SER A 637 5.83 3.72 -17.36
CA SER A 637 5.68 2.46 -18.07
C SER A 637 4.23 2.20 -18.48
N ALA A 638 3.27 2.51 -17.59
CA ALA A 638 1.84 2.37 -17.85
C ALA A 638 1.40 3.21 -19.06
N MET A 639 1.84 4.47 -19.14
CA MET A 639 1.51 5.34 -20.29
C MET A 639 2.07 4.77 -21.59
N ALA A 640 3.28 4.23 -21.57
CA ALA A 640 3.88 3.59 -22.75
C ALA A 640 3.11 2.34 -23.21
N ILE A 641 2.63 1.53 -22.25
CA ILE A 641 1.82 0.34 -22.52
C ILE A 641 0.48 0.75 -23.16
N VAL A 642 -0.17 1.76 -22.59
CA VAL A 642 -1.47 2.25 -23.07
C VAL A 642 -1.35 2.90 -24.45
N ASP A 643 -0.32 3.73 -24.68
CA ASP A 643 -0.03 4.34 -25.98
C ASP A 643 0.15 3.26 -27.07
N GLU A 644 0.92 2.22 -26.75
CA GLU A 644 1.19 1.14 -27.70
C GLU A 644 -0.05 0.27 -27.95
N TYR A 645 -0.84 0.00 -26.91
CA TYR A 645 -2.08 -0.75 -27.04
C TYR A 645 -3.07 -0.02 -27.97
N LEU A 646 -3.29 1.29 -27.75
CA LEU A 646 -4.23 2.07 -28.56
C LEU A 646 -3.81 2.12 -30.03
N ARG A 647 -2.50 2.27 -30.30
CA ARG A 647 -1.95 2.23 -31.67
C ARG A 647 -2.25 0.89 -32.33
N ASP A 648 -1.92 -0.20 -31.68
CA ASP A 648 -2.11 -1.53 -32.25
C ASP A 648 -3.59 -1.86 -32.47
N PHE A 649 -4.43 -1.47 -31.53
CA PHE A 649 -5.87 -1.65 -31.62
C PHE A 649 -6.44 -0.88 -32.85
N GLN A 650 -5.97 0.36 -33.06
CA GLN A 650 -6.36 1.19 -34.16
C GLN A 650 -5.85 0.64 -35.51
N GLU A 651 -4.59 0.23 -35.59
CA GLU A 651 -3.99 -0.30 -36.83
C GLU A 651 -4.61 -1.62 -37.27
N LYS A 652 -4.89 -2.53 -36.34
CA LYS A 652 -5.42 -3.85 -36.67
C LYS A 652 -6.92 -3.88 -36.94
N ASN A 653 -7.65 -2.88 -36.49
CA ASN A 653 -9.09 -2.80 -36.63
C ASN A 653 -9.50 -1.61 -37.53
N ASN A 654 -8.61 -1.12 -38.39
CA ASN A 654 -8.80 0.07 -39.23
C ASN A 654 -9.91 -0.05 -40.25
N THR A 655 -10.42 -1.24 -40.51
CA THR A 655 -11.58 -1.48 -41.38
C THR A 655 -12.89 -0.96 -40.79
N LEU A 656 -12.99 -0.81 -39.47
CA LEU A 656 -14.16 -0.34 -38.77
C LEU A 656 -14.12 1.21 -38.63
N PRO A 657 -15.09 1.96 -39.18
CA PRO A 657 -15.08 3.43 -39.14
C PRO A 657 -14.99 4.00 -37.72
N ALA A 658 -15.63 3.35 -36.75
CA ALA A 658 -15.60 3.78 -35.36
C ALA A 658 -14.21 3.62 -34.69
N ILE A 659 -13.43 2.67 -35.17
CA ILE A 659 -12.06 2.44 -34.65
C ILE A 659 -11.06 3.39 -35.31
N ARG A 660 -11.23 3.72 -36.58
CA ARG A 660 -10.43 4.76 -37.27
C ARG A 660 -10.52 6.13 -36.60
N SER A 661 -11.58 6.37 -35.87
CA SER A 661 -11.84 7.65 -35.20
C SER A 661 -11.32 7.70 -33.75
N LEU A 662 -10.67 6.66 -33.26
CA LEU A 662 -10.02 6.67 -31.94
C LEU A 662 -8.98 7.79 -31.88
N SER A 663 -8.92 8.47 -30.75
CA SER A 663 -8.15 9.69 -30.60
C SER A 663 -7.23 9.64 -29.39
N TYR A 664 -5.95 9.85 -29.64
CA TYR A 664 -4.97 10.07 -28.56
C TYR A 664 -5.27 11.35 -27.77
N GLU A 665 -5.84 12.35 -28.39
CA GLU A 665 -6.29 13.56 -27.69
C GLU A 665 -7.34 13.22 -26.63
N ALA A 666 -8.30 12.37 -26.97
CA ALA A 666 -9.30 11.88 -26.00
C ALA A 666 -8.66 11.03 -24.90
N LEU A 667 -7.74 10.12 -25.24
CA LEU A 667 -7.00 9.32 -24.28
C LEU A 667 -6.30 10.19 -23.23
N TYR A 668 -5.48 11.14 -23.69
CA TYR A 668 -4.69 11.99 -22.77
C TYR A 668 -5.56 12.95 -21.97
N THR A 669 -6.65 13.45 -22.56
CA THR A 669 -7.63 14.30 -21.85
C THR A 669 -8.32 13.51 -20.74
N TYR A 670 -8.80 12.30 -21.01
CA TYR A 670 -9.41 11.45 -20.00
C TYR A 670 -8.39 11.02 -18.92
N TYR A 671 -7.14 10.75 -19.31
CA TYR A 671 -6.07 10.45 -18.36
C TYR A 671 -5.79 11.61 -17.41
N ALA A 672 -5.62 12.82 -17.92
CA ALA A 672 -5.42 13.99 -17.07
C ALA A 672 -6.64 14.26 -16.17
N PHE A 673 -7.85 14.02 -16.69
CA PHE A 673 -9.08 14.24 -15.92
C PHE A 673 -9.27 13.22 -14.80
N GLN A 674 -8.91 11.94 -15.00
CA GLN A 674 -8.96 10.96 -13.91
C GLN A 674 -7.99 11.26 -12.77
N MET A 675 -6.87 11.93 -13.09
CA MET A 675 -5.86 12.34 -12.11
C MET A 675 -6.23 13.63 -11.36
N LYS A 676 -7.46 14.16 -11.53
CA LYS A 676 -7.89 15.34 -10.80
C LYS A 676 -7.85 15.10 -9.29
N GLN A 677 -7.20 16.01 -8.58
CA GLN A 677 -7.03 15.91 -7.15
C GLN A 677 -7.06 17.31 -6.53
N GLN A 678 -7.78 17.47 -5.44
CA GLN A 678 -7.64 18.60 -4.54
C GLN A 678 -7.19 18.09 -3.17
N LEU A 679 -6.15 18.71 -2.64
CA LEU A 679 -5.51 18.33 -1.39
C LEU A 679 -5.51 19.49 -0.42
N ALA A 680 -5.87 19.25 0.84
CA ALA A 680 -5.75 20.24 1.91
C ALA A 680 -4.26 20.62 2.10
N THR A 681 -3.98 21.89 2.35
CA THR A 681 -2.60 22.43 2.42
C THR A 681 -1.73 21.67 3.42
N ASN A 682 -2.24 21.37 4.61
CA ASN A 682 -1.47 20.63 5.61
C ASN A 682 -1.27 19.15 5.21
N ALA A 683 -2.25 18.55 4.50
CA ALA A 683 -2.12 17.19 3.99
C ALA A 683 -1.05 17.06 2.88
N LEU A 684 -0.75 18.15 2.17
CA LEU A 684 0.30 18.18 1.16
C LEU A 684 1.66 17.78 1.74
N ALA A 685 2.04 18.32 2.89
CA ALA A 685 3.30 18.00 3.55
C ALA A 685 3.38 16.51 3.94
N ALA A 686 2.29 15.97 4.48
CA ALA A 686 2.19 14.54 4.81
C ALA A 686 2.32 13.67 3.55
N GLN A 687 1.61 14.01 2.48
CA GLN A 687 1.69 13.27 1.21
C GLN A 687 3.12 13.25 0.65
N LEU A 688 3.80 14.37 0.58
CA LEU A 688 5.15 14.47 0.03
C LEU A 688 6.19 13.67 0.81
N LYS A 689 5.93 13.37 2.09
CA LYS A 689 6.88 12.68 2.99
C LYS A 689 6.55 11.19 3.21
N THR A 690 5.30 10.79 3.09
CA THR A 690 4.85 9.46 3.50
C THR A 690 4.16 8.66 2.42
N ASN A 691 3.64 9.30 1.37
CA ASN A 691 2.99 8.63 0.26
C ASN A 691 4.03 8.29 -0.81
N PRO A 692 4.15 7.02 -1.24
CA PRO A 692 5.05 6.66 -2.33
C PRO A 692 4.63 7.28 -3.67
N HIS A 693 3.34 7.61 -3.82
CA HIS A 693 2.85 8.26 -5.04
C HIS A 693 3.19 9.75 -5.04
N ALA A 694 3.73 10.24 -6.16
CA ALA A 694 3.88 11.66 -6.42
C ALA A 694 2.51 12.37 -6.47
N LEU A 695 2.51 13.71 -6.46
CA LEU A 695 1.28 14.48 -6.68
C LEU A 695 0.70 14.16 -8.06
N ASP A 696 -0.62 14.06 -8.16
CA ASP A 696 -1.30 13.67 -9.40
C ASP A 696 -1.01 14.60 -10.58
N LYS A 697 -0.65 15.86 -10.30
CA LYS A 697 -0.09 16.78 -11.30
C LYS A 697 1.18 16.22 -11.94
N TYR A 698 2.11 15.67 -11.15
CA TYR A 698 3.37 15.10 -11.68
C TYR A 698 3.12 13.74 -12.31
N ARG A 699 2.24 12.93 -11.72
CA ARG A 699 1.77 11.67 -12.28
C ARG A 699 1.13 11.86 -13.66
N THR A 700 0.52 13.01 -13.92
CA THR A 700 -0.03 13.39 -15.24
C THR A 700 1.05 13.92 -16.18
N ASN A 701 1.72 14.99 -15.77
CA ASN A 701 2.56 15.75 -16.67
C ASN A 701 3.84 15.02 -17.08
N ILE A 702 4.42 14.22 -16.19
CA ILE A 702 5.72 13.58 -16.43
C ILE A 702 5.61 12.39 -17.39
N PRO A 703 4.70 11.42 -17.21
CA PRO A 703 4.52 10.35 -18.22
C PRO A 703 4.18 10.90 -19.60
N LEU A 704 3.30 11.91 -19.69
CA LEU A 704 2.94 12.56 -20.96
C LEU A 704 4.12 13.30 -21.60
N SER A 705 4.97 13.94 -20.79
CA SER A 705 6.17 14.64 -21.30
C SER A 705 7.16 13.70 -22.00
N ARG A 706 7.08 12.40 -21.75
CA ARG A 706 7.90 11.35 -22.37
C ARG A 706 7.25 10.74 -23.62
N SER A 707 5.93 10.86 -23.78
CA SER A 707 5.21 10.33 -24.96
C SER A 707 5.53 11.16 -26.21
N GLN A 708 6.09 10.52 -27.22
CA GLN A 708 6.33 11.17 -28.53
C GLN A 708 5.03 11.57 -29.22
N ILE A 709 3.98 10.74 -29.06
CA ILE A 709 2.65 11.01 -29.64
C ILE A 709 2.05 12.25 -28.99
N PHE A 710 2.10 12.36 -27.65
CA PHE A 710 1.66 13.55 -26.93
C PHE A 710 2.39 14.82 -27.38
N ARG A 711 3.72 14.75 -27.47
CA ARG A 711 4.54 15.88 -27.93
C ARG A 711 4.17 16.34 -29.36
N ALA A 712 4.01 15.40 -30.25
CA ALA A 712 3.61 15.71 -31.63
C ALA A 712 2.22 16.33 -31.66
N LEU A 713 1.25 15.76 -30.93
CA LEU A 713 -0.14 16.20 -30.91
C LEU A 713 -0.30 17.64 -30.38
N PHE A 714 0.40 17.97 -29.29
CA PHE A 714 0.32 19.29 -28.68
C PHE A 714 1.48 20.23 -29.07
N ASN A 715 2.28 19.85 -30.08
CA ASN A 715 3.42 20.63 -30.58
C ASN A 715 4.37 21.08 -29.48
N ILE A 716 4.74 20.15 -28.58
CA ILE A 716 5.69 20.36 -27.46
C ILE A 716 7.11 20.43 -28.02
N LYS A 717 7.84 21.52 -27.74
CA LYS A 717 9.18 21.78 -28.24
C LYS A 717 10.16 22.06 -27.08
N LYS A 718 11.45 21.98 -27.38
CA LYS A 718 12.48 22.38 -26.43
C LYS A 718 12.24 23.84 -26.00
N GLY A 719 12.20 24.05 -24.68
CA GLY A 719 11.85 25.34 -24.06
C GLY A 719 10.44 25.35 -23.44
N ASP A 720 9.52 24.48 -23.87
CA ASP A 720 8.23 24.32 -23.21
C ASP A 720 8.40 23.61 -21.86
N LYS A 721 7.57 23.93 -20.85
CA LYS A 721 7.66 23.31 -19.52
C LYS A 721 7.34 21.82 -19.52
N MET A 722 6.52 21.35 -20.48
CA MET A 722 6.24 19.93 -20.70
C MET A 722 7.32 19.20 -21.50
N TRP A 723 8.40 19.88 -21.90
CA TRP A 723 9.52 19.24 -22.58
C TRP A 723 10.46 18.57 -21.57
N TRP A 724 10.89 17.34 -21.90
CA TRP A 724 11.98 16.64 -21.25
C TRP A 724 12.94 16.08 -22.31
N ASN A 725 14.23 16.06 -22.04
CA ASN A 725 15.22 15.64 -23.04
C ASN A 725 15.07 14.16 -23.43
N ASN A 726 14.68 13.33 -22.48
CA ASN A 726 14.50 11.90 -22.68
C ASN A 726 13.03 11.59 -23.07
N THR A 727 12.86 10.96 -24.24
CA THR A 727 11.55 10.46 -24.71
C THR A 727 11.44 8.95 -24.58
N ASN A 728 12.50 8.28 -24.13
CA ASN A 728 12.46 6.85 -23.97
C ASN A 728 11.59 6.48 -22.77
N THR A 729 10.88 5.40 -22.92
CA THR A 729 10.26 4.70 -21.79
C THR A 729 11.32 4.02 -20.94
N ILE A 730 10.93 3.51 -19.78
CA ILE A 730 11.85 2.75 -18.92
C ILE A 730 12.32 1.48 -19.64
N TRP A 731 11.41 0.85 -20.38
CA TRP A 731 11.62 -0.46 -20.99
C TRP A 731 11.77 -0.42 -22.52
#